data_b8a40915aa613c7802f772a418e50485
#
_entry.id   b8a40915aa613c7802f772a418e50485
#
_cell.length_a   1.000
_cell.length_b   1.000
_cell.length_c   1.000
_cell.angle_alpha   90.00
_cell.angle_beta   90.00
_cell.angle_gamma   90.00
#
_symmetry.space_group_name_H-M   'P 1'
#
loop_
_entity.id
_entity.type
_entity.pdbx_description
1 polymer ?
#
loop_
_entity_poly.entity_id
_entity_poly.type
_entity_poly.pdbx_seq_one_letter_code
_entity_poly.pdbx_strand_id
1 'polypeptide(L)'
;MKSKIVKQFGAMLLAGTMIVTSGNVTTYAAEQTDESQEVDVNTESETGQETLYAESKSDEDAEVMQDEQNQELYGVDLDEVEKLEEGDGYLICRQTVNGEKRIVAHLWVDKHKSKRSPDEILQSILNSKYVDENSIVAVSTRYGHITVPKSVVNTLKERNMELGVVTAYFDCYKYDELYFDKIEKVDEDYSFKMQYDTDKELLDKLSGMGIDGYMFTISNDADDRKPYDTLYGDGVLNQAKFLDRDISEKNLNNDNLKLYYYDSNRGKYIYINSKINYDDGKLLSSVKVNGEWHDMVRTSIEASVTSIKYYGTYLVCNNTLPDSMVFNLTGLEKDGDSLLYYTNGLRDTSYTGLCDYDGTTYYVKDGTVDYSADMLYEYNGSTWNIKNGKVDTTESMTMNNGSLVYTNGGRTNNETTLCKYNGEWYYIHNGKVDYSATTLYKYNGSWWYIENGKVNFNKNGLCKYNGSWWYVSSGRVNFNATGLCKYNGSWWYVSGGKINFNATGLCKYNGSWWYVSSGKVNFNATGLCKYNGSWWYVSSGKVNFNATGLCKYNGTWWYVSKGKVSFNYSGLCKYNGNWFYVEKGAVRFKTTLCKYNGTWWYINNGVVNFSKTTLCKYGKNWYAVSKGKVAWNYTGYMNYNGKNYKVVKGIVKF
;
A
#
# COMPACT_ATOMS: atom_id res chain seq x y z
N MET A 1 -6.53 27.59 44.61
CA MET A 1 -5.67 26.58 45.29
C MET A 1 -5.19 25.59 44.22
N LYS A 2 -3.93 25.64 43.91
CA LYS A 2 -2.93 24.59 43.68
C LYS A 2 -3.41 23.33 42.90
N SER A 3 -2.79 22.77 41.92
CA SER A 3 -1.39 22.86 41.44
C SER A 3 -1.24 22.20 40.09
N LYS A 4 -0.29 22.71 39.32
CA LYS A 4 0.34 22.16 38.10
C LYS A 4 0.85 20.73 38.33
N ILE A 5 0.77 19.87 37.27
CA ILE A 5 1.89 18.99 36.93
C ILE A 5 2.02 18.94 35.43
N VAL A 6 3.12 19.48 34.92
CA VAL A 6 3.70 19.37 33.58
C VAL A 6 4.55 18.10 33.61
N LYS A 7 4.45 17.26 32.60
CA LYS A 7 5.52 16.32 32.20
C LYS A 7 5.83 16.46 30.73
N GLN A 8 6.94 17.12 30.50
CA GLN A 8 7.74 17.05 29.26
C GLN A 8 8.27 15.63 29.06
N PHE A 9 8.21 15.13 27.85
CA PHE A 9 9.18 14.17 27.34
C PHE A 9 9.84 14.75 26.11
N GLY A 10 11.17 14.86 26.25
CA GLY A 10 12.04 15.47 25.28
C GLY A 10 12.28 14.57 24.06
N ALA A 11 12.31 15.21 22.91
CA ALA A 11 12.86 14.66 21.69
C ALA A 11 14.39 14.70 21.74
N MET A 12 15.03 13.57 21.55
CA MET A 12 16.48 13.47 21.36
C MET A 12 16.77 13.48 19.87
N LEU A 13 17.22 14.63 19.38
CA LEU A 13 17.85 14.78 18.08
C LEU A 13 19.30 14.31 18.19
N LEU A 14 19.67 13.30 17.43
CA LEU A 14 21.08 12.99 17.14
C LEU A 14 21.43 13.61 15.78
N ALA A 15 22.14 14.71 15.84
CA ALA A 15 22.81 15.30 14.71
C ALA A 15 24.13 14.57 14.45
N GLY A 16 24.20 13.82 13.36
CA GLY A 16 25.45 13.29 12.82
C GLY A 16 26.10 14.30 11.89
N THR A 17 27.22 14.80 12.28
CA THR A 17 28.06 15.72 11.52
C THR A 17 28.74 14.97 10.37
N MET A 18 28.41 15.31 9.11
CA MET A 18 29.18 14.92 7.94
C MET A 18 30.37 15.86 7.78
N ILE A 19 31.56 15.29 7.84
CA ILE A 19 32.78 15.96 7.43
C ILE A 19 32.94 15.74 5.92
N VAL A 20 32.83 16.81 5.16
CA VAL A 20 33.17 16.84 3.73
C VAL A 20 34.66 17.13 3.60
N THR A 21 35.43 16.17 3.11
CA THR A 21 36.77 16.44 2.59
C THR A 21 36.71 16.49 1.07
N SER A 22 37.03 17.65 0.56
CA SER A 22 37.22 17.92 -0.86
C SER A 22 38.49 17.20 -1.40
N GLY A 23 38.32 16.36 -2.41
CA GLY A 23 39.38 15.77 -3.17
C GLY A 23 39.10 15.89 -4.67
N ASN A 24 40.02 16.46 -5.39
CA ASN A 24 39.99 16.87 -6.78
C ASN A 24 39.63 15.75 -7.76
N VAL A 25 38.70 16.10 -8.65
CA VAL A 25 38.40 15.34 -9.88
C VAL A 25 39.35 15.84 -10.98
N THR A 26 40.12 14.95 -11.52
CA THR A 26 40.84 15.13 -12.80
C THR A 26 40.19 14.22 -13.84
N THR A 27 39.53 14.85 -14.78
CA THR A 27 39.04 14.23 -16.01
C THR A 27 40.18 13.99 -16.98
N TYR A 28 40.31 12.80 -17.51
CA TYR A 28 41.03 12.55 -18.75
C TYR A 28 40.07 12.00 -19.79
N ALA A 29 40.00 12.75 -20.88
CA ALA A 29 39.39 12.35 -22.13
C ALA A 29 40.35 11.41 -22.88
N ALA A 30 39.81 10.31 -23.42
CA ALA A 30 40.54 9.47 -24.36
C ALA A 30 39.93 9.68 -25.75
N GLU A 31 40.81 10.11 -26.64
CA GLU A 31 40.59 10.20 -28.09
C GLU A 31 40.69 8.80 -28.73
N GLN A 32 39.81 8.60 -29.70
CA GLN A 32 39.88 7.50 -30.67
C GLN A 32 41.02 7.74 -31.67
N THR A 33 41.73 6.69 -32.05
CA THR A 33 42.30 6.56 -33.38
C THR A 33 42.25 5.12 -33.85
N ASP A 34 41.61 4.91 -34.98
CA ASP A 34 41.69 3.79 -35.89
C ASP A 34 43.15 3.60 -36.38
N GLU A 35 43.54 2.38 -36.58
CA GLU A 35 44.17 1.93 -37.83
C GLU A 35 44.47 0.42 -37.82
N SER A 36 44.01 -0.20 -38.88
CA SER A 36 44.25 -1.56 -39.36
C SER A 36 45.72 -1.81 -39.74
N GLN A 37 46.20 -3.02 -39.54
CA GLN A 37 47.00 -3.73 -40.53
C GLN A 37 47.21 -5.21 -40.17
N GLU A 38 46.85 -6.07 -41.11
CA GLU A 38 47.27 -7.47 -41.24
C GLU A 38 48.77 -7.58 -41.43
N VAL A 39 49.41 -8.56 -40.82
CA VAL A 39 50.59 -9.26 -41.39
C VAL A 39 50.60 -10.70 -40.89
N ASP A 40 50.49 -11.60 -41.84
CA ASP A 40 50.86 -13.01 -41.83
C ASP A 40 52.36 -13.16 -41.61
N VAL A 41 52.83 -14.11 -40.78
CA VAL A 41 54.04 -14.93 -41.07
C VAL A 41 54.08 -16.13 -40.10
N ASN A 42 54.14 -17.32 -40.69
CA ASN A 42 54.58 -18.60 -40.14
C ASN A 42 55.99 -18.52 -39.45
N THR A 43 56.16 -19.26 -38.38
CA THR A 43 57.26 -20.24 -38.27
C THR A 43 57.12 -21.10 -37.00
N GLU A 44 57.40 -22.35 -37.18
CA GLU A 44 57.53 -23.47 -36.24
C GLU A 44 58.57 -23.23 -35.11
N SER A 45 58.23 -23.72 -33.89
CA SER A 45 59.18 -24.50 -33.12
C SER A 45 58.50 -25.28 -32.00
N GLU A 46 58.74 -26.56 -32.02
CA GLU A 46 58.44 -27.58 -31.03
C GLU A 46 59.03 -27.26 -29.65
N THR A 47 58.20 -27.45 -28.61
CA THR A 47 58.67 -28.15 -27.38
C THR A 47 57.44 -28.73 -26.69
N GLY A 48 57.45 -30.02 -26.50
CA GLY A 48 56.40 -30.83 -25.95
C GLY A 48 56.14 -30.59 -24.47
N GLN A 49 54.89 -30.66 -24.15
CA GLN A 49 54.41 -31.13 -22.85
C GLN A 49 53.36 -32.19 -23.12
N GLU A 50 53.73 -33.42 -22.82
CA GLU A 50 52.85 -34.57 -22.83
C GLU A 50 51.70 -34.34 -21.82
N THR A 51 50.53 -34.06 -22.32
CA THR A 51 49.31 -34.30 -21.61
C THR A 51 48.96 -35.75 -21.81
N LEU A 52 49.11 -36.55 -20.76
CA LEU A 52 48.64 -37.91 -20.68
C LEU A 52 47.09 -37.89 -20.79
N TYR A 53 46.59 -37.98 -22.00
CA TYR A 53 45.29 -38.51 -22.24
C TYR A 53 45.38 -40.01 -22.15
N ALA A 54 44.78 -40.60 -21.13
CA ALA A 54 44.50 -42.03 -21.12
C ALA A 54 43.55 -42.31 -22.28
N GLU A 55 44.05 -42.85 -23.37
CA GLU A 55 43.26 -43.46 -24.43
C GLU A 55 42.40 -44.55 -23.78
N SER A 56 41.06 -44.43 -23.96
CA SER A 56 40.14 -45.47 -23.67
C SER A 56 40.49 -46.72 -24.51
N LYS A 57 41.05 -47.71 -23.86
CA LYS A 57 41.21 -49.01 -24.47
C LYS A 57 39.80 -49.52 -24.80
N SER A 58 39.69 -50.02 -26.04
CA SER A 58 38.48 -50.64 -26.57
C SER A 58 38.05 -51.82 -25.65
N ASP A 59 36.74 -52.05 -25.59
CA ASP A 59 36.06 -53.06 -24.78
C ASP A 59 36.51 -54.51 -24.98
N GLU A 60 37.53 -54.78 -25.81
CA GLU A 60 38.01 -56.12 -26.09
C GLU A 60 39.15 -56.61 -25.15
N ASP A 61 39.78 -55.73 -24.37
CA ASP A 61 40.90 -56.13 -23.46
C ASP A 61 40.45 -56.39 -22.01
N ALA A 62 39.18 -56.50 -21.72
CA ALA A 62 38.62 -56.79 -20.39
C ALA A 62 38.37 -58.32 -20.19
N GLU A 63 39.00 -59.20 -20.97
CA GLU A 63 38.98 -60.62 -20.62
C GLU A 63 40.13 -60.94 -19.67
N VAL A 64 39.69 -61.55 -18.53
CA VAL A 64 40.45 -62.31 -17.56
C VAL A 64 41.15 -61.50 -16.46
N MET A 65 40.42 -61.14 -15.45
CA MET A 65 40.78 -61.51 -14.07
C MET A 65 39.57 -62.13 -13.40
N GLN A 66 39.54 -63.46 -13.46
CA GLN A 66 38.80 -64.25 -12.48
C GLN A 66 39.53 -64.09 -11.15
N ASP A 67 39.02 -63.26 -10.28
CA ASP A 67 39.37 -63.32 -8.86
C ASP A 67 38.15 -63.88 -8.15
N GLU A 68 38.23 -65.15 -7.80
CA GLU A 68 37.37 -65.78 -6.82
C GLU A 68 37.68 -65.16 -5.46
N GLN A 69 36.74 -64.46 -4.90
CA GLN A 69 36.62 -63.90 -3.55
C GLN A 69 36.64 -62.42 -3.47
N ASN A 70 35.52 -61.80 -3.86
CA ASN A 70 34.82 -60.86 -3.00
C ASN A 70 33.50 -60.52 -3.67
N GLN A 71 32.43 -60.99 -3.07
CA GLN A 71 31.06 -60.69 -3.47
C GLN A 71 30.68 -59.27 -3.00
N GLU A 72 31.44 -58.25 -3.41
CA GLU A 72 30.93 -56.92 -3.33
C GLU A 72 29.98 -56.70 -4.51
N LEU A 73 28.70 -56.58 -4.20
CA LEU A 73 27.72 -56.06 -5.15
C LEU A 73 28.10 -54.59 -5.39
N TYR A 74 28.43 -54.23 -6.63
CA TYR A 74 28.89 -52.91 -7.05
C TYR A 74 27.98 -51.80 -6.47
N GLY A 75 28.58 -50.91 -5.65
CA GLY A 75 27.86 -49.80 -5.02
C GLY A 75 26.97 -50.12 -3.83
N VAL A 76 27.03 -51.37 -3.30
CA VAL A 76 26.25 -51.78 -2.13
C VAL A 76 27.18 -52.40 -1.11
N ASP A 77 27.30 -51.80 0.07
CA ASP A 77 28.00 -52.42 1.21
C ASP A 77 27.09 -53.50 1.80
N LEU A 78 27.46 -54.74 1.57
CA LEU A 78 26.70 -55.91 1.99
C LEU A 78 26.68 -56.11 3.51
N ASP A 79 27.59 -55.56 4.26
CA ASP A 79 27.61 -55.65 5.72
C ASP A 79 26.55 -54.78 6.39
N GLU A 80 26.03 -53.75 5.68
CA GLU A 80 24.99 -52.86 6.19
C GLU A 80 23.59 -53.07 5.57
N VAL A 81 23.47 -53.97 4.58
CA VAL A 81 22.20 -54.19 3.91
C VAL A 81 21.64 -55.58 4.20
N GLU A 82 20.35 -55.62 4.44
CA GLU A 82 19.61 -56.90 4.51
C GLU A 82 19.13 -57.23 3.09
N LYS A 83 19.75 -58.24 2.46
CA LYS A 83 19.34 -58.76 1.16
C LYS A 83 17.97 -59.39 1.27
N LEU A 84 17.01 -58.97 0.49
CA LEU A 84 15.65 -59.47 0.47
C LEU A 84 15.34 -60.34 -0.74
N GLU A 85 15.80 -59.94 -1.92
CA GLU A 85 15.59 -60.66 -3.19
C GLU A 85 16.71 -60.27 -4.17
N GLU A 86 17.16 -61.26 -4.94
CA GLU A 86 18.11 -61.02 -6.04
C GLU A 86 17.61 -61.75 -7.29
N GLY A 87 17.73 -61.07 -8.43
CA GLY A 87 17.36 -61.61 -9.73
C GLY A 87 18.32 -61.17 -10.82
N ASP A 88 18.07 -61.64 -12.04
CA ASP A 88 18.87 -61.26 -13.19
C ASP A 88 18.73 -59.77 -13.46
N GLY A 89 19.80 -58.99 -13.15
CA GLY A 89 19.88 -57.56 -13.32
C GLY A 89 19.36 -56.70 -12.16
N TYR A 90 18.97 -57.29 -11.01
CA TYR A 90 18.55 -56.48 -9.86
C TYR A 90 18.86 -57.13 -8.50
N LEU A 91 18.89 -56.27 -7.50
CA LEU A 91 18.96 -56.64 -6.09
C LEU A 91 17.96 -55.79 -5.30
N ILE A 92 17.12 -56.39 -4.48
CA ILE A 92 16.26 -55.70 -3.53
C ILE A 92 16.79 -55.93 -2.13
N CYS A 93 17.04 -54.85 -1.42
CA CYS A 93 17.61 -54.89 -0.08
C CYS A 93 16.93 -53.90 0.84
N ARG A 94 17.16 -54.05 2.14
CA ARG A 94 16.82 -53.03 3.13
C ARG A 94 18.11 -52.38 3.58
N GLN A 95 18.23 -51.09 3.32
CA GLN A 95 19.39 -50.30 3.69
C GLN A 95 18.99 -48.97 4.37
N THR A 96 19.95 -48.32 4.99
CA THR A 96 19.71 -46.99 5.60
C THR A 96 19.86 -45.89 4.55
N VAL A 97 18.79 -45.12 4.36
CA VAL A 97 18.75 -43.92 3.50
C VAL A 97 18.20 -42.79 4.36
N ASN A 98 18.91 -41.67 4.44
CA ASN A 98 18.53 -40.55 5.28
C ASN A 98 18.31 -40.87 6.77
N GLY A 99 19.08 -41.86 7.30
CA GLY A 99 18.95 -42.32 8.67
C GLY A 99 17.75 -43.29 8.93
N GLU A 100 16.97 -43.59 7.91
CA GLU A 100 15.84 -44.50 7.98
C GLU A 100 16.10 -45.78 7.19
N LYS A 101 15.65 -46.92 7.74
CA LYS A 101 15.73 -48.18 7.00
C LYS A 101 14.65 -48.24 5.94
N ARG A 102 15.06 -48.26 4.68
CA ARG A 102 14.18 -48.25 3.51
C ARG A 102 14.42 -49.45 2.61
N ILE A 103 13.46 -49.79 1.80
CA ILE A 103 13.60 -50.76 0.72
C ILE A 103 14.23 -50.06 -0.47
N VAL A 104 15.38 -50.51 -0.92
CA VAL A 104 16.06 -50.05 -2.12
C VAL A 104 16.18 -51.19 -3.09
N ALA A 105 15.69 -51.00 -4.29
CA ALA A 105 15.80 -51.96 -5.39
C ALA A 105 16.82 -51.46 -6.39
N HIS A 106 18.00 -52.03 -6.40
CA HIS A 106 19.05 -51.76 -7.36
C HIS A 106 18.73 -52.37 -8.71
N LEU A 107 18.67 -51.51 -9.73
CA LEU A 107 18.49 -51.86 -11.14
C LEU A 107 19.83 -51.70 -11.87
N TRP A 108 20.45 -52.79 -12.32
CA TRP A 108 21.73 -52.74 -12.98
C TRP A 108 21.58 -52.46 -14.47
N VAL A 109 22.20 -51.41 -14.96
CA VAL A 109 22.24 -51.06 -16.40
C VAL A 109 23.41 -51.64 -17.12
N ASP A 110 24.31 -52.32 -16.39
CA ASP A 110 25.53 -52.96 -16.95
C ASP A 110 25.18 -54.21 -17.75
N LYS A 111 25.49 -54.21 -19.04
CA LYS A 111 25.28 -55.37 -19.93
C LYS A 111 26.02 -56.65 -19.48
N HIS A 112 27.05 -56.48 -18.64
CA HIS A 112 27.77 -57.64 -18.03
C HIS A 112 27.03 -58.29 -16.88
N LYS A 113 26.10 -57.55 -16.24
CA LYS A 113 25.28 -58.06 -15.13
C LYS A 113 23.99 -58.69 -15.59
N SER A 114 23.41 -58.18 -16.68
CA SER A 114 22.21 -58.72 -17.27
C SER A 114 22.13 -58.39 -18.76
N LYS A 115 21.57 -59.27 -19.54
CA LYS A 115 21.24 -59.02 -20.95
C LYS A 115 19.83 -58.44 -21.15
N ARG A 116 19.08 -58.33 -20.06
CA ARG A 116 17.75 -57.74 -20.09
C ARG A 116 17.80 -56.22 -20.22
N SER A 117 16.76 -55.66 -20.82
CA SER A 117 16.65 -54.19 -20.86
C SER A 117 16.31 -53.61 -19.47
N PRO A 118 16.68 -52.38 -19.18
CA PRO A 118 16.30 -51.72 -17.92
C PRO A 118 14.79 -51.78 -17.63
N ASP A 119 13.96 -51.65 -18.65
CA ASP A 119 12.50 -51.74 -18.50
C ASP A 119 12.03 -53.13 -18.09
N GLU A 120 12.60 -54.21 -18.65
CA GLU A 120 12.27 -55.56 -18.24
C GLU A 120 12.73 -55.87 -16.80
N ILE A 121 13.87 -55.32 -16.40
CA ILE A 121 14.38 -55.45 -15.04
C ILE A 121 13.46 -54.65 -14.08
N LEU A 122 13.12 -53.40 -14.44
CA LEU A 122 12.18 -52.57 -13.66
C LEU A 122 10.86 -53.28 -13.42
N GLN A 123 10.27 -53.91 -14.46
CA GLN A 123 9.03 -54.62 -14.27
C GLN A 123 9.17 -55.82 -13.29
N SER A 124 10.33 -56.48 -13.27
CA SER A 124 10.57 -57.54 -12.26
C SER A 124 10.66 -56.98 -10.86
N ILE A 125 11.34 -55.87 -10.68
CA ILE A 125 11.42 -55.13 -9.40
C ILE A 125 10.01 -54.76 -8.93
N LEU A 126 9.21 -54.09 -9.80
CA LEU A 126 7.88 -53.59 -9.48
C LEU A 126 6.86 -54.75 -9.19
N ASN A 127 7.16 -55.94 -9.62
CA ASN A 127 6.35 -57.13 -9.32
C ASN A 127 6.81 -57.88 -8.05
N SER A 128 7.90 -57.48 -7.43
CA SER A 128 8.38 -58.09 -6.19
C SER A 128 7.45 -57.79 -5.02
N LYS A 129 7.24 -58.77 -4.17
CA LYS A 129 6.44 -58.61 -2.93
C LYS A 129 7.07 -57.66 -1.89
N TYR A 130 8.32 -57.28 -2.07
CA TYR A 130 9.06 -56.40 -1.16
C TYR A 130 8.98 -54.96 -1.56
N VAL A 131 8.57 -54.62 -2.80
CA VAL A 131 8.56 -53.27 -3.35
C VAL A 131 7.17 -52.68 -3.30
N ASP A 132 7.06 -51.50 -2.75
CA ASP A 132 5.84 -50.70 -2.65
C ASP A 132 6.09 -49.25 -3.10
N GLU A 133 5.10 -48.37 -2.95
CA GLU A 133 5.18 -46.96 -3.31
C GLU A 133 6.20 -46.13 -2.50
N ASN A 134 6.65 -46.64 -1.34
CA ASN A 134 7.66 -45.99 -0.51
C ASN A 134 9.06 -46.56 -0.78
N SER A 135 9.20 -47.46 -1.70
CA SER A 135 10.48 -48.05 -2.07
C SER A 135 11.23 -47.15 -3.05
N ILE A 136 12.56 -47.21 -2.96
CA ILE A 136 13.45 -46.51 -3.87
C ILE A 136 13.89 -47.47 -4.98
N VAL A 137 13.87 -47.02 -6.24
CA VAL A 137 14.51 -47.76 -7.32
C VAL A 137 15.80 -47.06 -7.67
N ALA A 138 16.93 -47.70 -7.38
CA ALA A 138 18.27 -47.17 -7.64
C ALA A 138 18.83 -47.74 -8.95
N VAL A 139 18.95 -46.92 -9.97
CA VAL A 139 19.65 -47.32 -11.21
C VAL A 139 21.14 -47.34 -10.92
N SER A 140 21.78 -48.50 -11.15
CA SER A 140 23.11 -48.78 -10.65
C SER A 140 24.05 -49.19 -11.79
N THR A 141 25.32 -48.76 -11.71
CA THR A 141 26.41 -49.16 -12.62
C THR A 141 27.72 -49.29 -11.86
N ARG A 142 28.65 -50.08 -12.42
CA ARG A 142 30.04 -50.19 -11.96
C ARG A 142 30.98 -49.11 -12.55
N TYR A 143 30.45 -48.27 -13.41
CA TYR A 143 31.24 -47.21 -14.06
C TYR A 143 30.97 -45.84 -13.41
N GLY A 144 31.93 -44.94 -13.50
CA GLY A 144 31.81 -43.56 -12.97
C GLY A 144 30.79 -42.70 -13.70
N HIS A 145 30.09 -43.24 -14.69
CA HIS A 145 29.00 -42.59 -15.39
C HIS A 145 27.85 -43.58 -15.58
N ILE A 146 26.66 -43.05 -15.62
CA ILE A 146 25.44 -43.86 -15.79
C ILE A 146 24.43 -43.12 -16.66
N THR A 147 23.75 -43.84 -17.54
CA THR A 147 22.59 -43.34 -18.26
C THR A 147 21.32 -43.97 -17.69
N VAL A 148 20.45 -43.13 -17.17
CA VAL A 148 19.13 -43.51 -16.66
C VAL A 148 18.13 -43.38 -17.78
N PRO A 149 17.50 -44.47 -18.24
CA PRO A 149 16.53 -44.43 -19.32
C PRO A 149 15.28 -43.61 -18.91
N LYS A 150 14.82 -42.73 -19.82
CA LYS A 150 13.58 -41.94 -19.61
C LYS A 150 12.36 -42.79 -19.28
N SER A 151 12.30 -44.02 -19.84
CA SER A 151 11.22 -44.95 -19.55
C SER A 151 11.19 -45.33 -18.08
N VAL A 152 12.37 -45.56 -17.48
CA VAL A 152 12.50 -45.83 -16.04
C VAL A 152 12.04 -44.64 -15.23
N VAL A 153 12.56 -43.42 -15.51
CA VAL A 153 12.20 -42.18 -14.78
C VAL A 153 10.69 -41.95 -14.85
N ASN A 154 10.12 -42.01 -16.05
CA ASN A 154 8.68 -41.72 -16.26
C ASN A 154 7.78 -42.79 -15.57
N THR A 155 8.21 -44.06 -15.56
CA THR A 155 7.47 -45.12 -14.85
C THR A 155 7.49 -44.90 -13.34
N LEU A 156 8.63 -44.49 -12.77
CA LEU A 156 8.75 -44.19 -11.34
C LEU A 156 7.90 -42.96 -10.98
N LYS A 157 7.92 -41.92 -11.80
CA LYS A 157 7.08 -40.74 -11.60
C LYS A 157 5.59 -41.08 -11.60
N GLU A 158 5.13 -41.91 -12.55
CA GLU A 158 3.72 -42.34 -12.63
C GLU A 158 3.28 -43.17 -11.40
N ARG A 159 4.23 -43.83 -10.76
CA ARG A 159 3.98 -44.63 -9.54
C ARG A 159 4.26 -43.89 -8.24
N ASN A 160 4.68 -42.63 -8.34
CA ASN A 160 5.08 -41.78 -7.20
C ASN A 160 6.19 -42.41 -6.34
N MET A 161 7.12 -43.08 -6.98
CA MET A 161 8.28 -43.73 -6.35
C MET A 161 9.51 -42.85 -6.46
N GLU A 162 10.47 -43.05 -5.55
CA GLU A 162 11.73 -42.34 -5.55
C GLU A 162 12.76 -42.99 -6.49
N LEU A 163 13.62 -42.16 -7.07
CA LEU A 163 14.74 -42.61 -7.89
C LEU A 163 16.06 -42.51 -7.11
N GLY A 164 16.86 -43.55 -7.20
CA GLY A 164 18.28 -43.51 -6.83
C GLY A 164 19.16 -43.64 -8.06
N VAL A 165 20.40 -43.14 -7.97
CA VAL A 165 21.48 -43.32 -8.94
C VAL A 165 22.71 -43.76 -8.17
N VAL A 166 23.26 -44.91 -8.57
CA VAL A 166 24.47 -45.45 -7.93
C VAL A 166 25.56 -45.69 -8.97
N THR A 167 26.67 -45.01 -8.79
CA THR A 167 27.85 -45.16 -9.66
C THR A 167 29.04 -45.72 -8.87
N ALA A 168 29.86 -46.53 -9.49
CA ALA A 168 31.10 -47.01 -8.91
C ALA A 168 32.28 -46.74 -9.85
N TYR A 169 33.46 -46.44 -9.29
CA TYR A 169 34.69 -46.23 -10.05
C TYR A 169 35.61 -47.43 -9.86
N PHE A 170 35.91 -48.12 -10.94
CA PHE A 170 36.69 -49.33 -10.90
C PHE A 170 38.13 -49.11 -10.41
N ASP A 171 38.73 -47.97 -10.79
CA ASP A 171 40.15 -47.69 -10.49
C ASP A 171 40.37 -47.09 -9.10
N CYS A 172 39.29 -46.66 -8.42
CA CYS A 172 39.39 -45.90 -7.17
C CYS A 172 38.63 -46.52 -6.01
N TYR A 173 37.90 -47.61 -6.22
CA TYR A 173 37.01 -48.24 -5.20
C TYR A 173 36.05 -47.20 -4.55
N LYS A 174 35.63 -46.26 -5.34
CA LYS A 174 34.69 -45.22 -4.95
C LYS A 174 33.33 -45.59 -5.52
N TYR A 175 32.29 -45.39 -4.75
CA TYR A 175 30.93 -45.39 -5.25
C TYR A 175 30.14 -44.21 -4.68
N ASP A 176 29.17 -43.75 -5.45
CA ASP A 176 28.33 -42.64 -5.09
C ASP A 176 26.86 -43.05 -5.17
N GLU A 177 26.08 -42.70 -4.19
CA GLU A 177 24.67 -42.92 -4.16
C GLU A 177 23.94 -41.58 -4.08
N LEU A 178 23.11 -41.29 -5.06
CA LEU A 178 22.26 -40.08 -5.12
C LEU A 178 20.81 -40.51 -5.05
N TYR A 179 20.02 -39.94 -4.15
CA TYR A 179 18.61 -40.24 -3.99
C TYR A 179 17.75 -39.02 -4.16
N PHE A 180 16.64 -39.14 -4.92
CA PHE A 180 15.76 -38.09 -5.30
C PHE A 180 14.33 -38.39 -4.86
N ASP A 181 13.74 -37.55 -4.02
CA ASP A 181 12.39 -37.69 -3.51
C ASP A 181 11.32 -37.12 -4.45
N LYS A 182 11.71 -36.26 -5.37
CA LYS A 182 10.82 -35.67 -6.37
C LYS A 182 11.41 -35.81 -7.75
N ILE A 183 10.69 -36.51 -8.60
CA ILE A 183 11.03 -36.70 -10.00
C ILE A 183 9.93 -36.14 -10.91
N GLU A 184 10.33 -35.54 -12.03
CA GLU A 184 9.40 -35.07 -13.07
C GLU A 184 9.49 -35.95 -14.31
N LYS A 185 8.50 -35.88 -15.21
CA LYS A 185 8.55 -36.60 -16.49
C LYS A 185 9.60 -35.96 -17.38
N VAL A 186 10.31 -36.82 -18.10
CA VAL A 186 11.42 -36.44 -18.94
C VAL A 186 11.21 -36.92 -20.37
N ASP A 187 11.76 -36.17 -21.34
CA ASP A 187 11.60 -36.46 -22.77
C ASP A 187 12.81 -37.22 -23.35
N GLU A 188 13.94 -37.24 -22.65
CA GLU A 188 15.18 -37.88 -23.06
C GLU A 188 15.82 -38.67 -21.90
N ASP A 189 16.75 -39.56 -22.22
CA ASP A 189 17.54 -40.29 -21.23
C ASP A 189 18.50 -39.33 -20.51
N TYR A 190 18.79 -39.59 -19.25
CA TYR A 190 19.67 -38.77 -18.46
C TYR A 190 20.95 -39.48 -18.12
N SER A 191 22.08 -38.78 -18.30
CA SER A 191 23.38 -39.24 -17.95
C SER A 191 23.92 -38.51 -16.73
N PHE A 192 24.54 -39.26 -15.82
CA PHE A 192 25.26 -38.74 -14.66
C PHE A 192 26.71 -39.16 -14.75
N LYS A 193 27.60 -38.20 -14.58
CA LYS A 193 29.04 -38.41 -14.46
C LYS A 193 29.52 -37.67 -13.23
N MET A 194 30.18 -38.40 -12.34
CA MET A 194 30.81 -37.84 -11.16
C MET A 194 32.27 -37.64 -11.42
N GLN A 195 32.82 -36.48 -11.08
CA GLN A 195 34.23 -36.16 -11.16
C GLN A 195 34.67 -35.55 -9.83
N TYR A 196 35.86 -35.90 -9.38
CA TYR A 196 36.42 -35.41 -8.12
C TYR A 196 37.62 -34.52 -8.35
N ASP A 197 37.86 -33.62 -7.37
CA ASP A 197 39.01 -32.69 -7.33
C ASP A 197 39.20 -31.90 -8.62
N THR A 198 38.10 -31.40 -9.15
CA THR A 198 38.08 -30.71 -10.46
C THR A 198 38.76 -29.35 -10.44
N ASP A 199 39.08 -28.76 -9.25
CA ASP A 199 39.80 -27.50 -9.10
C ASP A 199 40.84 -27.59 -7.97
N LYS A 200 41.98 -28.16 -8.30
CA LYS A 200 43.10 -28.33 -7.35
C LYS A 200 43.68 -26.98 -6.87
N GLU A 201 43.70 -25.95 -7.72
CA GLU A 201 44.25 -24.63 -7.36
C GLU A 201 43.40 -23.98 -6.28
N LEU A 202 42.04 -24.08 -6.39
CA LEU A 202 41.14 -23.62 -5.38
C LEU A 202 41.31 -24.37 -4.07
N LEU A 203 41.41 -25.71 -4.11
CA LEU A 203 41.58 -26.52 -2.90
C LEU A 203 42.86 -26.18 -2.16
N ASP A 204 43.97 -26.01 -2.88
CA ASP A 204 45.27 -25.58 -2.32
C ASP A 204 45.17 -24.18 -1.68
N LYS A 205 44.44 -23.25 -2.33
CA LYS A 205 44.19 -21.91 -1.79
C LYS A 205 43.34 -21.95 -0.53
N LEU A 206 42.28 -22.78 -0.48
CA LEU A 206 41.45 -22.97 0.70
C LEU A 206 42.25 -23.60 1.85
N SER A 207 43.05 -24.61 1.59
CA SER A 207 43.93 -25.25 2.56
C SER A 207 44.92 -24.23 3.15
N GLY A 208 45.48 -23.33 2.33
CA GLY A 208 46.27 -22.20 2.79
C GLY A 208 45.54 -21.23 3.73
N MET A 209 44.21 -21.24 3.76
CA MET A 209 43.35 -20.48 4.67
C MET A 209 42.90 -21.32 5.87
N GLY A 210 43.34 -22.56 6.02
CA GLY A 210 42.91 -23.50 7.05
C GLY A 210 41.51 -24.11 6.76
N ILE A 211 41.11 -24.13 5.51
CA ILE A 211 39.85 -24.74 5.03
C ILE A 211 40.22 -25.94 4.18
N ASP A 212 40.17 -27.12 4.75
CA ASP A 212 40.38 -28.36 4.03
C ASP A 212 39.07 -28.87 3.47
N GLY A 213 39.08 -29.41 2.26
CA GLY A 213 37.89 -29.86 1.60
C GLY A 213 38.19 -30.67 0.35
N TYR A 214 37.13 -31.17 -0.24
CA TYR A 214 37.18 -31.79 -1.56
C TYR A 214 36.02 -31.29 -2.42
N MET A 215 36.23 -31.31 -3.72
CA MET A 215 35.26 -30.93 -4.72
C MET A 215 34.82 -32.14 -5.51
N PHE A 216 33.55 -32.14 -5.86
CA PHE A 216 33.04 -33.06 -6.84
C PHE A 216 32.07 -32.34 -7.80
N THR A 217 32.04 -32.80 -9.01
CA THR A 217 31.15 -32.28 -10.04
C THR A 217 30.27 -33.39 -10.56
N ILE A 218 28.99 -33.11 -10.59
CA ILE A 218 27.97 -33.95 -11.24
C ILE A 218 27.66 -33.31 -12.58
N SER A 219 27.97 -34.00 -13.68
CA SER A 219 27.76 -33.49 -15.05
C SER A 219 26.91 -34.44 -15.88
N ASN A 220 26.31 -33.91 -16.94
CA ASN A 220 25.72 -34.71 -18.00
C ASN A 220 26.77 -34.92 -19.10
N ASP A 221 27.09 -36.16 -19.39
CA ASP A 221 28.09 -36.55 -20.39
C ASP A 221 27.68 -36.16 -21.83
N ALA A 222 26.40 -35.84 -22.09
CA ALA A 222 25.90 -35.66 -23.44
C ALA A 222 26.10 -34.25 -24.02
N ASP A 223 26.21 -33.20 -23.22
CA ASP A 223 26.48 -31.83 -23.73
C ASP A 223 26.93 -30.87 -22.62
N ASP A 224 28.21 -30.52 -22.58
CA ASP A 224 28.76 -29.50 -21.67
C ASP A 224 28.15 -28.10 -21.84
N ARG A 225 27.24 -27.89 -22.79
CA ARG A 225 26.71 -26.60 -23.19
C ARG A 225 25.20 -26.42 -22.89
N LYS A 226 24.49 -27.48 -22.52
CA LYS A 226 23.09 -27.29 -22.06
C LYS A 226 23.10 -26.69 -20.65
N PRO A 227 22.43 -25.57 -20.43
CA PRO A 227 22.14 -25.13 -19.08
C PRO A 227 21.43 -26.30 -18.39
N TYR A 228 21.89 -26.63 -17.21
CA TYR A 228 21.41 -27.71 -16.38
C TYR A 228 19.89 -27.66 -16.26
N ASP A 229 19.18 -28.21 -17.23
CA ASP A 229 17.75 -28.41 -17.12
C ASP A 229 17.56 -29.49 -16.08
N THR A 230 16.92 -29.10 -15.00
CA THR A 230 16.67 -29.97 -13.88
C THR A 230 15.87 -31.20 -14.36
N LEU A 231 16.45 -32.37 -14.20
CA LEU A 231 15.78 -33.65 -14.38
C LEU A 231 14.47 -33.70 -13.58
N TYR A 232 14.41 -32.93 -12.54
CA TYR A 232 13.46 -33.02 -11.47
C TYR A 232 13.03 -31.64 -11.02
N GLY A 233 12.29 -30.90 -11.77
CA GLY A 233 11.70 -29.63 -11.34
C GLY A 233 12.45 -28.94 -10.17
N ASP A 234 11.76 -28.52 -9.15
CA ASP A 234 12.36 -28.05 -7.89
C ASP A 234 12.73 -29.21 -6.94
N GLY A 235 13.28 -30.29 -7.48
CA GLY A 235 13.58 -31.48 -6.73
C GLY A 235 14.69 -31.34 -5.71
N VAL A 236 14.72 -32.21 -4.78
CA VAL A 236 15.63 -32.22 -3.64
C VAL A 236 16.62 -33.38 -3.81
N LEU A 237 17.92 -33.07 -3.71
CA LEU A 237 18.93 -34.07 -3.50
C LEU A 237 18.80 -34.54 -2.03
N ASN A 238 18.18 -35.68 -1.82
CA ASN A 238 17.90 -36.16 -0.47
C ASN A 238 19.15 -36.69 0.22
N GLN A 239 19.98 -37.39 -0.51
CA GLN A 239 21.19 -37.96 0.02
C GLN A 239 22.24 -38.17 -1.08
N ALA A 240 23.48 -37.79 -0.79
CA ALA A 240 24.64 -38.24 -1.54
C ALA A 240 25.61 -38.94 -0.59
N LYS A 241 25.93 -40.20 -0.91
CA LYS A 241 26.93 -40.96 -0.19
C LYS A 241 28.19 -41.05 -1.07
N PHE A 242 29.30 -40.71 -0.50
CA PHE A 242 30.60 -40.78 -1.18
C PHE A 242 31.51 -41.70 -0.40
N LEU A 243 32.17 -42.57 -1.10
CA LEU A 243 33.27 -43.35 -0.59
C LEU A 243 34.56 -42.78 -1.13
N ASP A 244 35.33 -42.15 -0.28
CA ASP A 244 36.63 -41.58 -0.62
C ASP A 244 37.69 -42.04 0.38
N ARG A 245 38.72 -42.71 -0.13
CA ARG A 245 39.87 -43.19 0.66
C ARG A 245 40.71 -42.04 1.25
N ASP A 246 40.67 -40.85 0.67
CA ASP A 246 41.53 -39.73 1.04
C ASP A 246 40.86 -38.76 2.07
N ILE A 247 39.64 -39.05 2.51
CA ILE A 247 38.90 -38.19 3.47
C ILE A 247 39.62 -38.14 4.82
N SER A 248 40.20 -39.27 5.26
CA SER A 248 40.94 -39.33 6.52
C SER A 248 42.22 -38.49 6.51
N GLU A 249 42.84 -38.26 5.35
CA GLU A 249 44.05 -37.47 5.20
C GLU A 249 43.80 -35.95 5.20
N LYS A 250 42.57 -35.51 4.90
CA LYS A 250 42.20 -34.10 4.73
C LYS A 250 41.60 -33.44 5.97
N ASN A 251 41.73 -34.00 7.18
CA ASN A 251 41.09 -33.47 8.42
C ASN A 251 39.57 -33.21 8.31
N LEU A 252 38.90 -34.01 7.51
CA LEU A 252 37.44 -33.90 7.28
C LEU A 252 36.63 -34.75 8.25
N ASN A 253 37.25 -35.29 9.30
CA ASN A 253 36.69 -36.20 10.28
C ASN A 253 35.99 -35.45 11.44
N ASN A 254 35.34 -34.37 11.19
CA ASN A 254 34.62 -33.61 12.23
C ASN A 254 33.14 -33.40 11.90
N ASP A 255 32.34 -33.21 12.93
CA ASP A 255 30.88 -32.96 12.84
C ASP A 255 30.51 -31.60 12.24
N ASN A 256 31.51 -30.82 11.77
CA ASN A 256 31.32 -29.46 11.28
C ASN A 256 31.47 -29.29 9.77
N LEU A 257 31.39 -30.38 9.04
CA LEU A 257 31.45 -30.34 7.58
C LEU A 257 30.32 -29.50 7.00
N LYS A 258 30.69 -28.72 5.96
CA LYS A 258 29.77 -27.83 5.24
C LYS A 258 29.79 -28.19 3.76
N LEU A 259 28.57 -28.17 3.18
CA LEU A 259 28.39 -28.39 1.75
C LEU A 259 28.07 -27.05 1.09
N TYR A 260 28.77 -26.80 0.00
CA TYR A 260 28.51 -25.65 -0.85
C TYR A 260 28.27 -26.09 -2.29
N TYR A 261 27.39 -25.38 -2.98
CA TYR A 261 27.18 -25.51 -4.42
C TYR A 261 27.81 -24.30 -5.13
N TYR A 262 28.53 -24.54 -6.22
CA TYR A 262 29.14 -23.48 -7.01
C TYR A 262 28.15 -22.93 -8.05
N ASP A 263 27.69 -21.70 -7.90
CA ASP A 263 26.90 -20.99 -8.89
C ASP A 263 27.85 -20.34 -9.91
N SER A 264 27.98 -20.97 -11.07
CA SER A 264 28.86 -20.51 -12.14
C SER A 264 28.42 -19.17 -12.75
N ASN A 265 27.15 -18.85 -12.72
CA ASN A 265 26.64 -17.57 -13.23
C ASN A 265 27.08 -16.38 -12.36
N ARG A 266 27.24 -16.62 -11.06
CA ARG A 266 27.69 -15.59 -10.09
C ARG A 266 29.14 -15.71 -9.74
N GLY A 267 29.79 -16.81 -10.06
CA GLY A 267 31.13 -17.12 -9.61
C GLY A 267 31.26 -17.21 -8.09
N LYS A 268 30.20 -17.71 -7.43
CA LYS A 268 30.08 -17.75 -5.97
C LYS A 268 29.61 -19.11 -5.49
N TYR A 269 29.93 -19.41 -4.25
CA TYR A 269 29.45 -20.60 -3.56
C TYR A 269 28.16 -20.30 -2.80
N ILE A 270 27.20 -21.19 -2.85
CA ILE A 270 25.96 -21.13 -2.10
C ILE A 270 26.05 -22.19 -1.00
N TYR A 271 25.88 -21.78 0.26
CA TYR A 271 25.83 -22.71 1.36
C TYR A 271 24.56 -23.56 1.30
N ILE A 272 24.74 -24.86 1.30
CA ILE A 272 23.65 -25.81 1.39
C ILE A 272 23.48 -26.20 2.85
N ASN A 273 22.31 -25.90 3.44
CA ASN A 273 22.00 -26.36 4.77
C ASN A 273 21.84 -27.88 4.73
N SER A 274 22.91 -28.56 5.01
CA SER A 274 23.01 -30.01 4.95
C SER A 274 23.43 -30.55 6.30
N LYS A 275 22.93 -31.72 6.61
CA LYS A 275 23.44 -32.52 7.71
C LYS A 275 24.46 -33.51 7.10
N ILE A 276 25.72 -33.26 7.35
CA ILE A 276 26.78 -34.17 6.94
C ILE A 276 27.04 -35.10 8.10
N ASN A 277 26.63 -36.36 7.95
CA ASN A 277 26.95 -37.41 8.90
C ASN A 277 28.29 -38.03 8.46
N TYR A 278 29.30 -37.84 9.28
CA TYR A 278 30.51 -38.62 9.21
C TYR A 278 30.25 -39.90 10.00
N ASP A 279 30.20 -41.02 9.31
CA ASP A 279 30.17 -42.32 9.97
C ASP A 279 31.60 -42.54 10.52
N ASP A 280 31.72 -42.72 11.80
CA ASP A 280 32.91 -42.77 12.68
C ASP A 280 34.14 -43.52 12.09
N GLY A 281 34.67 -43.09 10.93
CA GLY A 281 35.83 -43.67 10.31
C GLY A 281 35.74 -45.22 10.25
N LYS A 282 34.51 -45.75 10.19
CA LYS A 282 34.34 -47.19 10.09
C LYS A 282 35.02 -47.61 8.81
N LEU A 283 36.16 -48.24 9.02
CA LEU A 283 36.93 -48.86 7.95
C LEU A 283 35.97 -49.82 7.23
N LEU A 284 35.54 -49.45 6.04
CA LEU A 284 34.66 -50.30 5.24
C LEU A 284 35.46 -51.44 4.61
N SER A 285 36.65 -51.13 4.13
CA SER A 285 37.61 -52.11 3.64
C SER A 285 38.98 -51.45 3.47
N SER A 286 40.05 -52.26 3.52
CA SER A 286 41.39 -51.84 3.07
C SER A 286 41.67 -52.43 1.70
N VAL A 287 41.99 -51.60 0.74
CA VAL A 287 42.23 -52.02 -0.64
C VAL A 287 43.67 -51.76 -1.06
N LYS A 288 44.28 -52.69 -1.81
CA LYS A 288 45.64 -52.54 -2.30
C LYS A 288 45.66 -51.89 -3.69
N VAL A 289 46.08 -50.63 -3.78
CA VAL A 289 46.20 -49.88 -5.04
C VAL A 289 47.70 -49.65 -5.28
N ASN A 290 48.22 -50.02 -6.44
CA ASN A 290 49.61 -49.86 -6.81
C ASN A 290 50.62 -50.44 -5.78
N GLY A 291 50.22 -51.45 -5.03
CA GLY A 291 51.05 -52.10 -4.02
C GLY A 291 50.94 -51.53 -2.61
N GLU A 292 50.21 -50.44 -2.39
CA GLU A 292 49.97 -49.84 -1.08
C GLU A 292 48.56 -50.11 -0.60
N TRP A 293 48.36 -50.25 0.72
CA TRP A 293 47.06 -50.42 1.32
C TRP A 293 46.40 -49.08 1.60
N HIS A 294 45.19 -48.88 1.14
CA HIS A 294 44.36 -47.68 1.37
C HIS A 294 43.07 -48.06 2.10
N ASP A 295 42.76 -47.24 3.09
CA ASP A 295 41.53 -47.42 3.86
C ASP A 295 40.38 -46.61 3.22
N MET A 296 39.23 -47.28 3.06
CA MET A 296 38.03 -46.68 2.53
C MET A 296 37.10 -46.23 3.68
N VAL A 297 36.76 -44.96 3.72
CA VAL A 297 35.92 -44.36 4.74
C VAL A 297 34.64 -43.83 4.09
N ARG A 298 33.51 -44.05 4.75
CA ARG A 298 32.21 -43.65 4.27
C ARG A 298 31.83 -42.25 4.80
N THR A 299 31.47 -41.38 3.92
CA THR A 299 30.84 -40.10 4.27
C THR A 299 29.47 -40.00 3.64
N SER A 300 28.45 -39.73 4.43
CA SER A 300 27.11 -39.42 3.91
C SER A 300 26.78 -37.98 4.07
N ILE A 301 26.26 -37.36 3.02
CA ILE A 301 25.77 -36.01 3.00
C ILE A 301 24.26 -36.04 2.87
N GLU A 302 23.58 -35.56 3.89
CA GLU A 302 22.13 -35.28 3.82
C GLU A 302 21.92 -33.80 3.54
N ALA A 303 21.39 -33.49 2.37
CA ALA A 303 21.03 -32.13 2.01
C ALA A 303 19.55 -32.06 1.72
N SER A 304 18.81 -31.27 2.52
CA SER A 304 17.43 -30.92 2.21
C SER A 304 17.43 -29.53 1.61
N VAL A 305 17.30 -29.45 0.29
CA VAL A 305 17.35 -28.16 -0.42
C VAL A 305 16.28 -28.10 -1.49
N THR A 306 15.47 -27.07 -1.43
CA THR A 306 14.57 -26.70 -2.50
C THR A 306 15.39 -25.93 -3.55
N SER A 307 15.40 -26.37 -4.80
CA SER A 307 16.00 -25.69 -5.98
C SER A 307 17.50 -25.79 -6.22
N ILE A 308 18.19 -26.84 -5.80
CA ILE A 308 19.52 -27.13 -6.35
C ILE A 308 19.36 -27.75 -7.75
N LYS A 309 20.15 -27.23 -8.67
CA LYS A 309 20.46 -27.92 -9.91
C LYS A 309 21.29 -29.15 -9.58
N TYR A 310 20.84 -30.33 -9.96
CA TYR A 310 21.55 -31.58 -9.64
C TYR A 310 22.91 -31.68 -10.31
N TYR A 311 23.04 -31.08 -11.47
CA TYR A 311 24.32 -30.94 -12.16
C TYR A 311 25.05 -29.70 -11.65
N GLY A 312 26.30 -29.80 -11.39
CA GLY A 312 27.14 -28.70 -10.96
C GLY A 312 28.28 -29.14 -10.05
N THR A 313 29.03 -28.18 -9.62
CA THR A 313 30.21 -28.40 -8.77
C THR A 313 29.85 -28.16 -7.32
N TYR A 314 30.22 -29.09 -6.48
CA TYR A 314 30.01 -29.06 -5.04
C TYR A 314 31.35 -29.06 -4.30
N LEU A 315 31.39 -28.37 -3.17
CA LEU A 315 32.53 -28.34 -2.26
C LEU A 315 32.07 -28.81 -0.89
N VAL A 316 32.69 -29.85 -0.36
CA VAL A 316 32.60 -30.24 1.04
C VAL A 316 33.85 -29.76 1.76
N CYS A 317 33.71 -29.05 2.85
CA CYS A 317 34.84 -28.54 3.61
C CYS A 317 34.58 -28.50 5.13
N ASN A 318 35.70 -28.47 5.89
CA ASN A 318 35.67 -28.51 7.36
C ASN A 318 35.40 -27.16 8.03
N ASN A 319 35.30 -26.08 7.28
CA ASN A 319 35.14 -24.74 7.82
C ASN A 319 34.26 -23.86 6.92
N THR A 320 33.82 -22.70 7.42
CA THR A 320 33.01 -21.73 6.67
C THR A 320 33.89 -21.01 5.63
N LEU A 321 33.41 -20.95 4.39
CA LEU A 321 34.05 -20.15 3.36
C LEU A 321 33.98 -18.65 3.70
N PRO A 322 34.98 -17.86 3.27
CA PRO A 322 34.96 -16.41 3.39
C PRO A 322 33.70 -15.80 2.72
N ASP A 323 33.09 -14.76 3.31
CA ASP A 323 31.94 -14.07 2.76
C ASP A 323 32.14 -13.55 1.33
N SER A 324 33.41 -13.24 0.96
CA SER A 324 33.73 -12.83 -0.40
C SER A 324 33.53 -13.93 -1.45
N MET A 325 33.46 -15.19 -1.03
CA MET A 325 33.28 -16.36 -1.88
C MET A 325 31.84 -16.89 -1.84
N VAL A 326 31.04 -16.46 -0.90
CA VAL A 326 29.68 -16.97 -0.67
C VAL A 326 28.61 -16.00 -1.17
N PHE A 327 27.57 -16.54 -1.77
CA PHE A 327 26.33 -15.85 -2.05
C PHE A 327 25.28 -16.37 -1.07
N ASN A 328 24.86 -15.53 -0.12
CA ASN A 328 23.94 -15.89 0.97
C ASN A 328 22.73 -14.98 1.04
N LEU A 329 22.33 -14.39 -0.09
CA LEU A 329 21.17 -13.49 -0.14
C LEU A 329 19.91 -14.18 0.40
N THR A 330 19.21 -13.46 1.29
CA THR A 330 17.80 -13.74 1.59
C THR A 330 17.00 -12.52 1.16
N GLY A 331 16.19 -12.69 0.12
CA GLY A 331 15.46 -11.61 -0.50
C GLY A 331 15.36 -11.74 -2.02
N LEU A 332 15.02 -10.65 -2.67
CA LEU A 332 14.89 -10.61 -4.13
C LEU A 332 16.22 -10.34 -4.81
N GLU A 333 16.44 -11.02 -5.94
CA GLU A 333 17.55 -10.80 -6.87
C GLU A 333 17.00 -10.79 -8.31
N LYS A 334 17.63 -9.98 -9.15
CA LYS A 334 17.25 -9.89 -10.56
C LYS A 334 17.92 -11.02 -11.35
N ASP A 335 17.08 -11.79 -12.06
CA ASP A 335 17.52 -12.82 -13.00
C ASP A 335 16.83 -12.61 -14.35
N GLY A 336 17.58 -12.13 -15.33
CA GLY A 336 17.02 -11.66 -16.60
C GLY A 336 16.01 -10.51 -16.40
N ASP A 337 14.78 -10.71 -16.86
CA ASP A 337 13.66 -9.77 -16.69
C ASP A 337 12.82 -10.02 -15.44
N SER A 338 13.14 -11.06 -14.66
CA SER A 338 12.39 -11.47 -13.48
C SER A 338 13.10 -11.08 -12.20
N LEU A 339 12.34 -10.84 -11.13
CA LEU A 339 12.84 -10.79 -9.76
C LEU A 339 12.47 -12.10 -9.07
N LEU A 340 13.50 -12.82 -8.63
CA LEU A 340 13.39 -14.11 -7.98
C LEU A 340 13.73 -14.00 -6.50
N TYR A 341 13.03 -14.76 -5.67
CA TYR A 341 13.27 -14.77 -4.23
C TYR A 341 14.25 -15.88 -3.86
N TYR A 342 15.20 -15.54 -3.02
CA TYR A 342 16.24 -16.41 -2.52
C TYR A 342 16.17 -16.49 -1.01
N THR A 343 16.48 -17.66 -0.46
CA THR A 343 16.71 -17.89 0.97
C THR A 343 18.11 -18.46 1.14
N ASN A 344 18.98 -17.77 1.85
CA ASN A 344 20.38 -18.17 2.05
C ASN A 344 21.12 -18.48 0.74
N GLY A 345 20.86 -17.68 -0.30
CA GLY A 345 21.49 -17.83 -1.62
C GLY A 345 20.83 -18.84 -2.54
N LEU A 346 19.91 -19.65 -2.06
CA LEU A 346 19.15 -20.61 -2.86
C LEU A 346 17.82 -20.00 -3.31
N ARG A 347 17.43 -20.27 -4.56
CA ARG A 347 16.11 -19.89 -5.04
C ARG A 347 15.05 -20.60 -4.22
N ASP A 348 14.15 -19.84 -3.64
CA ASP A 348 13.07 -20.35 -2.81
C ASP A 348 11.72 -20.18 -3.52
N THR A 349 11.28 -21.25 -4.18
CA THR A 349 10.00 -21.27 -4.90
C THR A 349 8.80 -21.48 -3.98
N SER A 350 9.03 -21.77 -2.70
CA SER A 350 7.95 -21.91 -1.72
C SER A 350 7.52 -20.58 -1.11
N TYR A 351 8.35 -19.52 -1.25
CA TYR A 351 8.07 -18.23 -0.64
C TYR A 351 6.91 -17.52 -1.35
N THR A 352 5.90 -17.17 -0.57
CA THR A 352 4.82 -16.27 -0.99
C THR A 352 4.62 -15.20 0.07
N GLY A 353 4.81 -13.92 -0.31
CA GLY A 353 4.77 -12.84 0.66
C GLY A 353 5.20 -11.49 0.07
N LEU A 354 5.57 -10.57 0.95
CA LEU A 354 6.11 -9.28 0.56
C LEU A 354 7.63 -9.24 0.79
N CYS A 355 8.35 -8.70 -0.18
CA CYS A 355 9.78 -8.53 -0.08
C CYS A 355 10.23 -7.20 -0.70
N ASP A 356 11.19 -6.54 -0.03
CA ASP A 356 11.74 -5.29 -0.51
C ASP A 356 12.89 -5.55 -1.48
N TYR A 357 12.89 -4.78 -2.59
CA TYR A 357 13.98 -4.75 -3.54
C TYR A 357 14.14 -3.35 -4.11
N ASP A 358 15.34 -2.80 -4.03
CA ASP A 358 15.68 -1.45 -4.51
C ASP A 358 14.67 -0.37 -4.07
N GLY A 359 14.34 -0.38 -2.76
CA GLY A 359 13.42 0.59 -2.14
C GLY A 359 11.94 0.42 -2.51
N THR A 360 11.59 -0.65 -3.19
CA THR A 360 10.21 -0.99 -3.55
C THR A 360 9.83 -2.32 -2.93
N THR A 361 8.67 -2.38 -2.28
CA THR A 361 8.12 -3.63 -1.75
C THR A 361 7.30 -4.33 -2.84
N TYR A 362 7.67 -5.56 -3.16
CA TYR A 362 7.02 -6.40 -4.17
C TYR A 362 6.22 -7.52 -3.54
N TYR A 363 5.17 -7.93 -4.23
CA TYR A 363 4.48 -9.17 -3.94
C TYR A 363 5.14 -10.33 -4.68
N VAL A 364 5.58 -11.30 -3.93
CA VAL A 364 6.21 -12.52 -4.42
C VAL A 364 5.21 -13.66 -4.30
N LYS A 365 5.08 -14.43 -5.33
CA LYS A 365 4.28 -15.65 -5.38
C LYS A 365 5.14 -16.78 -5.92
N ASP A 366 5.17 -17.89 -5.17
CA ASP A 366 5.93 -19.08 -5.57
C ASP A 366 7.38 -18.73 -5.97
N GLY A 367 8.04 -17.89 -5.13
CA GLY A 367 9.43 -17.46 -5.32
C GLY A 367 9.68 -16.48 -6.46
N THR A 368 8.66 -15.93 -7.10
CA THR A 368 8.78 -14.98 -8.22
C THR A 368 7.88 -13.78 -8.01
N VAL A 369 8.33 -12.59 -8.37
CA VAL A 369 7.45 -11.39 -8.32
C VAL A 369 6.32 -11.55 -9.32
N ASP A 370 5.08 -11.52 -8.81
CA ASP A 370 3.88 -11.57 -9.63
C ASP A 370 3.43 -10.15 -10.03
N TYR A 371 3.92 -9.66 -11.16
CA TYR A 371 3.58 -8.34 -11.70
C TYR A 371 2.11 -8.21 -12.15
N SER A 372 1.36 -9.31 -12.22
CA SER A 372 -0.07 -9.29 -12.54
C SER A 372 -0.96 -9.08 -11.33
N ALA A 373 -0.40 -9.14 -10.13
CA ALA A 373 -1.16 -9.04 -8.88
C ALA A 373 -1.72 -7.63 -8.67
N ASP A 374 -3.06 -7.52 -8.63
CA ASP A 374 -3.84 -6.33 -8.26
C ASP A 374 -4.85 -6.76 -7.20
N MET A 375 -4.51 -6.61 -5.90
CA MET A 375 -5.34 -7.11 -4.81
C MET A 375 -5.02 -6.48 -3.46
N LEU A 376 -5.88 -6.70 -2.48
CA LEU A 376 -5.55 -6.54 -1.06
C LEU A 376 -4.98 -7.86 -0.54
N TYR A 377 -3.78 -7.80 0.01
CA TYR A 377 -3.06 -8.97 0.51
C TYR A 377 -2.81 -8.86 2.01
N GLU A 378 -3.19 -9.90 2.77
CA GLU A 378 -2.92 -9.95 4.21
C GLU A 378 -1.53 -10.52 4.46
N TYR A 379 -0.68 -9.71 5.08
CA TYR A 379 0.68 -10.10 5.40
C TYR A 379 1.12 -9.48 6.74
N ASN A 380 1.63 -10.30 7.64
CA ASN A 380 2.09 -9.91 8.98
C ASN A 380 1.05 -9.06 9.75
N GLY A 381 -0.21 -9.48 9.73
CA GLY A 381 -1.31 -8.83 10.47
C GLY A 381 -1.75 -7.47 9.91
N SER A 382 -1.31 -7.12 8.71
CA SER A 382 -1.73 -5.92 7.98
C SER A 382 -2.27 -6.29 6.60
N THR A 383 -3.25 -5.54 6.13
CA THR A 383 -3.78 -5.70 4.77
C THR A 383 -3.10 -4.67 3.85
N TRP A 384 -2.34 -5.16 2.89
CA TRP A 384 -1.54 -4.37 1.95
C TRP A 384 -2.26 -4.20 0.62
N ASN A 385 -2.10 -3.05 0.01
CA ASN A 385 -2.62 -2.75 -1.33
C ASN A 385 -1.56 -3.06 -2.38
N ILE A 386 -1.76 -4.13 -3.11
CA ILE A 386 -0.87 -4.56 -4.19
C ILE A 386 -1.44 -4.09 -5.52
N LYS A 387 -0.59 -3.51 -6.33
CA LYS A 387 -0.93 -3.07 -7.68
C LYS A 387 0.25 -3.29 -8.64
N ASN A 388 -0.02 -4.00 -9.74
CA ASN A 388 1.04 -4.43 -10.67
C ASN A 388 2.21 -5.11 -9.92
N GLY A 389 1.90 -5.99 -8.97
CA GLY A 389 2.87 -6.74 -8.19
C GLY A 389 3.68 -5.93 -7.17
N LYS A 390 3.33 -4.68 -6.90
CA LYS A 390 4.03 -3.79 -5.96
C LYS A 390 3.07 -3.26 -4.91
N VAL A 391 3.59 -2.95 -3.75
CA VAL A 391 2.83 -2.20 -2.75
C VAL A 391 2.57 -0.79 -3.28
N ASP A 392 1.30 -0.46 -3.50
CA ASP A 392 0.88 0.88 -3.92
C ASP A 392 0.74 1.79 -2.70
N THR A 393 1.74 2.63 -2.47
CA THR A 393 1.79 3.57 -1.34
C THR A 393 0.94 4.82 -1.55
N THR A 394 0.31 4.98 -2.71
CA THR A 394 -0.52 6.15 -3.01
C THR A 394 -1.82 6.12 -2.21
N GLU A 395 -2.30 7.33 -1.86
CA GLU A 395 -3.63 7.47 -1.28
C GLU A 395 -4.68 7.07 -2.32
N SER A 396 -5.46 6.03 -2.04
CA SER A 396 -6.39 5.45 -2.99
C SER A 396 -7.54 4.71 -2.31
N MET A 397 -8.42 4.13 -3.11
CA MET A 397 -9.44 3.19 -2.68
C MET A 397 -9.39 1.94 -3.54
N THR A 398 -9.50 0.81 -2.90
CA THR A 398 -9.47 -0.51 -3.55
C THR A 398 -10.76 -1.28 -3.22
N MET A 399 -11.29 -2.00 -4.20
CA MET A 399 -12.48 -2.83 -3.99
C MET A 399 -12.11 -4.08 -3.18
N ASN A 400 -12.79 -4.31 -2.06
CA ASN A 400 -12.66 -5.51 -1.27
C ASN A 400 -14.05 -6.06 -0.94
N ASN A 401 -14.34 -7.28 -1.39
CA ASN A 401 -15.62 -7.96 -1.14
C ASN A 401 -16.86 -7.07 -1.34
N GLY A 402 -16.88 -6.32 -2.45
CA GLY A 402 -17.99 -5.43 -2.79
C GLY A 402 -18.02 -4.08 -2.04
N SER A 403 -17.03 -3.79 -1.22
CA SER A 403 -16.90 -2.53 -0.49
C SER A 403 -15.64 -1.78 -0.93
N LEU A 404 -15.70 -0.45 -1.04
CA LEU A 404 -14.52 0.38 -1.25
C LEU A 404 -13.81 0.61 0.08
N VAL A 405 -12.56 0.16 0.15
CA VAL A 405 -11.67 0.27 1.32
C VAL A 405 -10.60 1.32 1.03
N TYR A 406 -10.33 2.16 2.00
CA TYR A 406 -9.31 3.21 1.90
C TYR A 406 -7.91 2.65 2.19
N THR A 407 -6.99 3.02 1.32
CA THR A 407 -5.57 2.64 1.43
C THR A 407 -4.70 3.88 1.39
N ASN A 408 -3.69 3.94 2.24
CA ASN A 408 -2.71 5.00 2.30
C ASN A 408 -1.39 4.46 2.86
N GLY A 409 -0.26 4.84 2.26
CA GLY A 409 1.04 4.33 2.64
C GLY A 409 1.15 2.81 2.46
N GLY A 410 0.48 2.27 1.44
CA GLY A 410 0.54 0.86 1.06
C GLY A 410 -0.38 -0.07 1.85
N ARG A 411 -1.17 0.43 2.82
CA ARG A 411 -2.00 -0.40 3.71
C ARG A 411 -3.42 0.13 3.79
N THR A 412 -4.34 -0.76 4.14
CA THR A 412 -5.63 -0.33 4.66
C THR A 412 -5.44 0.34 6.01
N ASN A 413 -6.14 1.44 6.24
CA ASN A 413 -6.12 2.08 7.54
C ASN A 413 -7.54 2.51 7.96
N ASN A 414 -7.72 2.80 9.25
CA ASN A 414 -9.00 3.18 9.82
C ASN A 414 -9.19 4.71 9.87
N GLU A 415 -8.55 5.45 9.00
CA GLU A 415 -8.69 6.90 8.94
C GLU A 415 -10.10 7.33 8.55
N THR A 416 -10.45 8.53 9.02
CA THR A 416 -11.64 9.25 8.56
C THR A 416 -11.16 10.45 7.75
N THR A 417 -11.46 10.45 6.45
CA THR A 417 -10.93 11.44 5.49
C THR A 417 -11.83 11.59 4.25
N LEU A 418 -11.39 12.40 3.29
CA LEU A 418 -11.95 12.38 1.93
C LEU A 418 -10.91 11.82 0.98
N CYS A 419 -11.32 10.86 0.16
CA CYS A 419 -10.47 10.27 -0.88
C CYS A 419 -11.13 10.37 -2.26
N LYS A 420 -10.33 10.68 -3.27
CA LYS A 420 -10.80 10.77 -4.66
C LYS A 420 -10.65 9.42 -5.37
N TYR A 421 -11.75 8.94 -5.94
CA TYR A 421 -11.75 7.69 -6.68
C TYR A 421 -12.65 7.80 -7.92
N ASN A 422 -12.17 7.38 -9.08
CA ASN A 422 -12.89 7.47 -10.36
C ASN A 422 -13.54 8.85 -10.63
N GLY A 423 -12.80 9.93 -10.30
CA GLY A 423 -13.26 11.30 -10.53
C GLY A 423 -14.15 11.89 -9.43
N GLU A 424 -14.70 11.09 -8.54
CA GLU A 424 -15.57 11.52 -7.44
C GLU A 424 -14.83 11.54 -6.09
N TRP A 425 -15.28 12.38 -5.15
CA TRP A 425 -14.77 12.45 -3.79
C TRP A 425 -15.70 11.72 -2.83
N TYR A 426 -15.16 10.75 -2.11
CA TYR A 426 -15.86 9.92 -1.15
C TYR A 426 -15.49 10.27 0.28
N TYR A 427 -16.45 10.16 1.16
CA TYR A 427 -16.25 10.26 2.60
C TYR A 427 -15.90 8.89 3.17
N ILE A 428 -14.71 8.81 3.72
CA ILE A 428 -14.18 7.63 4.38
C ILE A 428 -14.42 7.77 5.88
N HIS A 429 -14.97 6.75 6.47
CA HIS A 429 -15.13 6.65 7.92
C HIS A 429 -14.62 5.29 8.39
N ASN A 430 -13.66 5.30 9.31
CA ASN A 430 -12.99 4.07 9.78
C ASN A 430 -12.50 3.19 8.61
N GLY A 431 -11.81 3.80 7.65
CA GLY A 431 -11.17 3.11 6.53
C GLY A 431 -12.11 2.63 5.42
N LYS A 432 -13.40 2.92 5.48
CA LYS A 432 -14.39 2.51 4.46
C LYS A 432 -15.27 3.67 4.04
N VAL A 433 -15.80 3.60 2.83
CA VAL A 433 -16.80 4.58 2.39
C VAL A 433 -18.07 4.44 3.22
N ASP A 434 -18.48 5.52 3.89
CA ASP A 434 -19.75 5.58 4.60
C ASP A 434 -20.83 6.20 3.71
N TYR A 435 -21.53 5.35 2.95
CA TYR A 435 -22.63 5.77 2.07
C TYR A 435 -23.85 6.33 2.81
N SER A 436 -23.96 6.12 4.13
CA SER A 436 -25.05 6.69 4.93
C SER A 436 -24.77 8.12 5.37
N ALA A 437 -23.54 8.58 5.26
CA ALA A 437 -23.14 9.88 5.75
C ALA A 437 -23.79 11.02 4.95
N THR A 438 -24.50 11.90 5.67
CA THR A 438 -24.93 13.21 5.18
C THR A 438 -24.56 14.24 6.24
N THR A 439 -23.44 14.96 6.02
CA THR A 439 -22.81 15.78 7.04
C THR A 439 -21.90 16.86 6.45
N LEU A 440 -21.22 17.61 7.31
CA LEU A 440 -20.09 18.45 6.95
C LEU A 440 -18.80 17.82 7.43
N TYR A 441 -17.79 17.77 6.58
CA TYR A 441 -16.48 17.27 6.93
C TYR A 441 -15.38 18.27 6.53
N LYS A 442 -14.39 18.47 7.43
CA LYS A 442 -13.26 19.38 7.18
C LYS A 442 -12.12 18.64 6.51
N TYR A 443 -11.75 19.10 5.32
CA TYR A 443 -10.65 18.53 4.57
C TYR A 443 -9.86 19.63 3.86
N ASN A 444 -8.56 19.59 3.96
CA ASN A 444 -7.63 20.61 3.38
C ASN A 444 -8.09 22.06 3.66
N GLY A 445 -8.35 22.35 4.96
CA GLY A 445 -8.71 23.70 5.40
C GLY A 445 -10.13 24.15 5.05
N SER A 446 -10.90 23.38 4.29
CA SER A 446 -12.27 23.69 3.88
C SER A 446 -13.28 22.72 4.49
N TRP A 447 -14.51 23.17 4.71
CA TRP A 447 -15.61 22.35 5.14
C TRP A 447 -16.47 21.97 3.93
N TRP A 448 -16.60 20.68 3.67
CA TRP A 448 -17.31 20.11 2.54
C TRP A 448 -18.61 19.49 2.95
N TYR A 449 -19.62 19.62 2.11
CA TYR A 449 -20.90 18.96 2.30
C TYR A 449 -20.87 17.56 1.70
N ILE A 450 -21.10 16.60 2.57
CA ILE A 450 -21.20 15.18 2.23
C ILE A 450 -22.67 14.81 2.12
N GLU A 451 -23.05 14.10 1.10
CA GLU A 451 -24.40 13.55 0.89
C GLU A 451 -24.28 12.13 0.35
N ASN A 452 -24.86 11.17 1.08
CA ASN A 452 -24.77 9.74 0.73
C ASN A 452 -23.32 9.28 0.50
N GLY A 453 -22.43 9.69 1.40
CA GLY A 453 -21.02 9.29 1.37
C GLY A 453 -20.15 9.96 0.32
N LYS A 454 -20.67 10.94 -0.44
CA LYS A 454 -19.93 11.67 -1.47
C LYS A 454 -19.94 13.17 -1.22
N VAL A 455 -18.89 13.87 -1.67
CA VAL A 455 -18.92 15.33 -1.70
C VAL A 455 -19.90 15.80 -2.75
N ASN A 456 -20.95 16.52 -2.34
CA ASN A 456 -21.91 17.11 -3.26
C ASN A 456 -21.52 18.57 -3.59
N PHE A 457 -20.81 18.76 -4.70
CA PHE A 457 -20.38 20.08 -5.18
C PHE A 457 -21.55 20.99 -5.65
N ASN A 458 -22.73 20.43 -5.92
CA ASN A 458 -23.90 21.17 -6.37
C ASN A 458 -24.75 21.68 -5.20
N LYS A 459 -24.41 21.30 -3.97
CA LYS A 459 -25.16 21.74 -2.80
C LYS A 459 -25.06 23.23 -2.57
N ASN A 460 -26.24 23.87 -2.54
CA ASN A 460 -26.40 25.25 -2.15
C ASN A 460 -27.50 25.35 -1.10
N GLY A 461 -27.33 26.14 -0.03
CA GLY A 461 -28.33 26.35 1.00
C GLY A 461 -27.82 25.97 2.39
N LEU A 462 -28.77 25.64 3.27
CA LEU A 462 -28.47 25.38 4.68
C LEU A 462 -28.29 23.89 4.96
N CYS A 463 -27.32 23.61 5.81
CA CYS A 463 -27.02 22.28 6.33
C CYS A 463 -26.82 22.35 7.86
N LYS A 464 -27.41 21.39 8.59
CA LYS A 464 -27.27 21.29 10.05
C LYS A 464 -26.03 20.47 10.39
N TYR A 465 -25.15 21.03 11.21
CA TYR A 465 -23.98 20.32 11.71
C TYR A 465 -23.60 20.83 13.11
N ASN A 466 -23.36 19.94 14.05
CA ASN A 466 -23.03 20.25 15.44
C ASN A 466 -23.96 21.31 16.06
N GLY A 467 -25.27 21.09 15.97
CA GLY A 467 -26.27 21.98 16.55
C GLY A 467 -26.44 23.32 15.83
N SER A 468 -25.60 23.67 14.86
CA SER A 468 -25.66 24.91 14.10
C SER A 468 -26.11 24.68 12.66
N TRP A 469 -26.72 25.71 12.06
CA TRP A 469 -27.10 25.72 10.65
C TRP A 469 -26.07 26.53 9.85
N TRP A 470 -25.42 25.86 8.90
CA TRP A 470 -24.38 26.44 8.08
C TRP A 470 -24.86 26.68 6.66
N TYR A 471 -24.38 27.74 6.06
CA TYR A 471 -24.64 28.05 4.66
C TYR A 471 -23.57 27.43 3.78
N VAL A 472 -24.00 26.54 2.91
CA VAL A 472 -23.16 25.86 1.92
C VAL A 472 -23.40 26.49 0.56
N SER A 473 -22.34 26.70 -0.19
CA SER A 473 -22.38 27.15 -1.57
C SER A 473 -21.40 26.33 -2.40
N SER A 474 -21.86 25.75 -3.49
CA SER A 474 -21.05 24.85 -4.33
C SER A 474 -20.34 23.78 -3.50
N GLY A 475 -21.08 23.12 -2.61
CA GLY A 475 -20.58 22.04 -1.78
C GLY A 475 -19.67 22.46 -0.63
N ARG A 476 -19.36 23.74 -0.45
CA ARG A 476 -18.46 24.24 0.62
C ARG A 476 -19.19 25.18 1.57
N VAL A 477 -18.85 25.11 2.85
CA VAL A 477 -19.32 26.12 3.81
C VAL A 477 -18.72 27.47 3.44
N ASN A 478 -19.62 28.45 3.22
CA ASN A 478 -19.21 29.83 2.92
C ASN A 478 -19.29 30.69 4.20
N PHE A 479 -18.17 30.84 4.89
CA PHE A 479 -18.07 31.63 6.12
C PHE A 479 -18.29 33.12 5.91
N ASN A 480 -18.18 33.62 4.67
CA ASN A 480 -18.40 35.03 4.35
C ASN A 480 -19.87 35.31 4.01
N ALA A 481 -20.69 34.27 3.93
CA ALA A 481 -22.09 34.44 3.57
C ALA A 481 -22.83 35.30 4.60
N THR A 482 -23.42 36.38 4.11
CA THR A 482 -24.30 37.27 4.91
C THR A 482 -25.48 37.64 4.05
N GLY A 483 -26.70 37.44 4.56
CA GLY A 483 -27.95 37.73 3.82
C GLY A 483 -29.07 36.76 4.12
N LEU A 484 -30.01 36.65 3.21
CA LEU A 484 -31.18 35.80 3.35
C LEU A 484 -31.02 34.52 2.53
N CYS A 485 -31.31 33.40 3.14
CA CYS A 485 -31.32 32.09 2.52
C CYS A 485 -32.70 31.42 2.72
N LYS A 486 -33.30 30.88 1.64
CA LYS A 486 -34.56 30.12 1.72
C LYS A 486 -34.29 28.67 2.07
N TYR A 487 -34.97 28.20 3.12
CA TYR A 487 -34.88 26.78 3.53
C TYR A 487 -36.19 26.34 4.17
N ASN A 488 -36.72 25.18 3.76
CA ASN A 488 -38.02 24.64 4.22
C ASN A 488 -39.11 25.69 4.25
N GLY A 489 -39.33 26.37 3.12
CA GLY A 489 -40.41 27.36 2.97
C GLY A 489 -40.21 28.70 3.71
N SER A 490 -39.17 28.80 4.52
CA SER A 490 -38.86 30.01 5.30
C SER A 490 -37.57 30.68 4.81
N TRP A 491 -37.50 32.01 5.03
CA TRP A 491 -36.31 32.80 4.75
C TRP A 491 -35.55 33.07 6.05
N TRP A 492 -34.30 32.66 6.09
CA TRP A 492 -33.43 32.74 7.25
C TRP A 492 -32.30 33.75 7.03
N TYR A 493 -31.93 34.46 8.07
CA TYR A 493 -30.80 35.38 8.02
C TYR A 493 -29.52 34.65 8.40
N VAL A 494 -28.59 34.63 7.46
CA VAL A 494 -27.25 34.09 7.59
C VAL A 494 -26.28 35.24 7.84
N SER A 495 -25.37 35.05 8.76
CA SER A 495 -24.27 35.99 9.04
C SER A 495 -23.03 35.19 9.41
N GLY A 496 -21.90 35.47 8.75
CA GLY A 496 -20.67 34.69 8.95
C GLY A 496 -20.86 33.20 8.65
N GLY A 497 -21.63 32.87 7.62
CA GLY A 497 -21.87 31.51 7.17
C GLY A 497 -22.82 30.69 8.05
N LYS A 498 -23.42 31.26 9.12
CA LYS A 498 -24.37 30.59 10.03
C LYS A 498 -25.71 31.31 10.07
N ILE A 499 -26.80 30.56 10.34
CA ILE A 499 -28.04 31.23 10.74
C ILE A 499 -27.80 31.96 12.06
N ASN A 500 -28.13 33.26 12.05
CA ASN A 500 -28.13 34.05 13.26
C ASN A 500 -29.57 34.16 13.80
N PHE A 501 -29.95 33.28 14.71
CA PHE A 501 -31.27 33.25 15.32
C PHE A 501 -31.60 34.48 16.18
N ASN A 502 -30.58 35.24 16.59
CA ASN A 502 -30.78 36.45 17.39
C ASN A 502 -30.96 37.70 16.52
N ALA A 503 -30.81 37.57 15.20
CA ALA A 503 -30.89 38.71 14.32
C ALA A 503 -32.30 39.28 14.29
N THR A 504 -32.43 40.57 14.58
CA THR A 504 -33.64 41.33 14.46
C THR A 504 -33.30 42.68 13.83
N GLY A 505 -34.01 43.05 12.76
CA GLY A 505 -33.75 44.26 12.03
C GLY A 505 -33.99 44.16 10.54
N LEU A 506 -33.38 45.07 9.77
CA LEU A 506 -33.53 45.12 8.32
C LEU A 506 -32.35 44.45 7.61
N CYS A 507 -32.65 43.58 6.64
CA CYS A 507 -31.69 42.96 5.77
C CYS A 507 -31.99 43.23 4.30
N LYS A 508 -31.00 43.67 3.52
CA LYS A 508 -31.16 43.89 2.07
C LYS A 508 -30.95 42.58 1.33
N TYR A 509 -31.94 42.22 0.50
CA TYR A 509 -31.89 41.05 -0.35
C TYR A 509 -32.67 41.28 -1.65
N ASN A 510 -32.07 40.96 -2.78
CA ASN A 510 -32.66 41.15 -4.11
C ASN A 510 -33.33 42.53 -4.28
N GLY A 511 -32.57 43.60 -4.01
CA GLY A 511 -33.01 44.98 -4.19
C GLY A 511 -34.02 45.48 -3.16
N SER A 512 -34.57 44.61 -2.30
CA SER A 512 -35.57 44.95 -1.26
C SER A 512 -34.98 44.84 0.13
N TRP A 513 -35.51 45.63 1.07
CA TRP A 513 -35.20 45.58 2.48
C TRP A 513 -36.28 44.77 3.23
N TRP A 514 -35.87 43.69 3.88
CA TRP A 514 -36.74 42.79 4.60
C TRP A 514 -36.57 42.91 6.10
N TYR A 515 -37.66 42.79 6.82
CA TYR A 515 -37.61 42.72 8.27
C TYR A 515 -37.39 41.32 8.77
N VAL A 516 -36.30 41.11 9.48
CA VAL A 516 -35.92 39.87 10.14
C VAL A 516 -36.25 40.00 11.63
N SER A 517 -36.82 38.96 12.20
CA SER A 517 -37.07 38.82 13.63
C SER A 517 -36.68 37.40 14.06
N SER A 518 -35.86 37.29 15.11
CA SER A 518 -35.35 35.97 15.59
C SER A 518 -34.76 35.14 14.45
N GLY A 519 -33.93 35.78 13.60
CA GLY A 519 -33.24 35.13 12.50
C GLY A 519 -34.09 34.76 11.29
N LYS A 520 -35.39 35.05 11.29
CA LYS A 520 -36.32 34.70 10.21
C LYS A 520 -37.03 35.93 9.65
N VAL A 521 -37.24 35.96 8.33
CA VAL A 521 -38.06 37.03 7.73
C VAL A 521 -39.47 36.94 8.26
N ASN A 522 -39.98 38.06 8.84
CA ASN A 522 -41.32 38.17 9.32
C ASN A 522 -42.19 38.92 8.30
N PHE A 523 -42.90 38.19 7.45
CA PHE A 523 -43.75 38.74 6.40
C PHE A 523 -44.99 39.47 6.95
N ASN A 524 -45.35 39.25 8.22
CA ASN A 524 -46.49 39.91 8.85
C ASN A 524 -46.08 41.23 9.54
N ALA A 525 -44.81 41.52 9.59
CA ALA A 525 -44.35 42.70 10.28
C ALA A 525 -44.85 44.00 9.59
N THR A 526 -45.50 44.84 10.39
CA THR A 526 -45.93 46.17 9.98
C THR A 526 -45.65 47.13 11.13
N GLY A 527 -44.94 48.24 10.84
CA GLY A 527 -44.55 49.20 11.85
C GLY A 527 -43.21 49.87 11.58
N LEU A 528 -42.63 50.47 12.62
CA LEU A 528 -41.33 51.16 12.50
C LEU A 528 -40.18 50.26 12.96
N CYS A 529 -39.13 50.21 12.18
CA CYS A 529 -37.89 49.53 12.51
C CYS A 529 -36.69 50.48 12.43
N LYS A 530 -35.84 50.52 13.46
CA LYS A 530 -34.62 51.33 13.48
C LYS A 530 -33.48 50.61 12.74
N TYR A 531 -32.87 51.25 11.77
CA TYR A 531 -31.72 50.72 11.06
C TYR A 531 -30.82 51.85 10.59
N ASN A 532 -29.53 51.69 10.84
CA ASN A 532 -28.50 52.71 10.51
C ASN A 532 -28.93 54.15 10.92
N GLY A 533 -29.27 54.32 12.20
CA GLY A 533 -29.60 55.62 12.76
C GLY A 533 -30.95 56.20 12.30
N SER A 534 -31.66 55.54 11.38
CA SER A 534 -32.93 55.97 10.84
C SER A 534 -34.05 55.01 11.20
N TRP A 535 -35.29 55.54 11.28
CA TRP A 535 -36.49 54.76 11.46
C TRP A 535 -37.23 54.56 10.15
N TRP A 536 -37.44 53.30 9.77
CA TRP A 536 -38.05 52.92 8.52
C TRP A 536 -39.42 52.27 8.74
N TYR A 537 -40.30 52.55 7.83
CA TYR A 537 -41.63 51.96 7.85
C TYR A 537 -41.63 50.63 7.10
N VAL A 538 -41.95 49.60 7.80
CA VAL A 538 -42.12 48.21 7.31
C VAL A 538 -43.57 47.93 7.12
N SER A 539 -43.98 47.34 6.03
CA SER A 539 -45.31 46.82 5.74
C SER A 539 -45.21 45.45 5.08
N SER A 540 -45.95 44.46 5.61
CA SER A 540 -45.87 43.10 5.12
C SER A 540 -44.42 42.57 5.02
N GLY A 541 -43.62 42.82 6.04
CA GLY A 541 -42.23 42.38 6.14
C GLY A 541 -41.22 43.12 5.28
N LYS A 542 -41.65 44.11 4.47
CA LYS A 542 -40.72 44.91 3.61
C LYS A 542 -40.72 46.38 4.01
N VAL A 543 -39.60 47.04 3.83
CA VAL A 543 -39.57 48.50 3.88
C VAL A 543 -40.38 49.04 2.72
N ASN A 544 -41.42 49.84 3.04
CA ASN A 544 -42.23 50.55 2.05
C ASN A 544 -41.73 51.97 1.84
N PHE A 545 -40.90 52.15 0.84
CA PHE A 545 -40.35 53.47 0.50
C PHE A 545 -41.39 54.51 -0.02
N ASN A 546 -42.58 54.03 -0.41
CA ASN A 546 -43.64 54.92 -0.87
C ASN A 546 -44.57 55.36 0.27
N ALA A 547 -44.37 54.80 1.44
CA ALA A 547 -45.24 55.10 2.58
C ALA A 547 -45.07 56.57 2.99
N THR A 548 -46.21 57.28 3.05
CA THR A 548 -46.29 58.62 3.62
C THR A 548 -47.59 58.71 4.45
N GLY A 549 -47.46 59.12 5.71
CA GLY A 549 -48.59 59.14 6.63
C GLY A 549 -48.16 58.97 8.08
N LEU A 550 -49.12 58.60 8.92
CA LEU A 550 -48.86 58.33 10.35
C LEU A 550 -48.70 56.84 10.66
N CYS A 551 -47.74 56.55 11.46
CA CYS A 551 -47.53 55.23 11.98
C CYS A 551 -47.38 55.25 13.51
N LYS A 552 -48.14 54.39 14.24
CA LYS A 552 -48.06 54.27 15.70
C LYS A 552 -46.92 53.36 16.10
N TYR A 553 -46.04 53.84 16.98
CA TYR A 553 -44.93 53.06 17.52
C TYR A 553 -44.65 53.47 18.96
N ASN A 554 -44.58 52.53 19.86
CA ASN A 554 -44.40 52.76 21.31
C ASN A 554 -45.29 53.86 21.85
N GLY A 555 -46.60 53.73 21.59
CA GLY A 555 -47.60 54.68 22.09
C GLY A 555 -47.68 56.04 21.34
N THR A 556 -46.65 56.35 20.56
CA THR A 556 -46.57 57.66 19.82
C THR A 556 -46.89 57.44 18.35
N TRP A 557 -47.59 58.43 17.75
CA TRP A 557 -47.84 58.50 16.33
C TRP A 557 -46.72 59.33 15.65
N TRP A 558 -46.02 58.71 14.71
CA TRP A 558 -44.89 59.28 13.99
C TRP A 558 -45.26 59.56 12.53
N TYR A 559 -44.76 60.66 12.01
CA TYR A 559 -44.91 61.02 10.61
C TYR A 559 -43.85 60.31 9.79
N VAL A 560 -44.27 59.51 8.84
CA VAL A 560 -43.46 58.82 7.86
C VAL A 560 -43.58 59.57 6.54
N SER A 561 -42.45 59.79 5.87
CA SER A 561 -42.38 60.33 4.52
C SER A 561 -41.38 59.51 3.70
N LYS A 562 -41.83 59.03 2.53
CA LYS A 562 -41.00 58.17 1.67
C LYS A 562 -40.39 57.00 2.46
N GLY A 563 -41.21 56.33 3.27
CA GLY A 563 -40.82 55.19 4.05
C GLY A 563 -39.96 55.44 5.27
N LYS A 564 -39.63 56.70 5.60
CA LYS A 564 -38.73 57.03 6.70
C LYS A 564 -39.41 58.01 7.64
N VAL A 565 -39.23 57.87 8.96
CA VAL A 565 -39.70 58.83 9.93
C VAL A 565 -38.99 60.18 9.71
N SER A 566 -39.78 61.23 9.50
CA SER A 566 -39.27 62.58 9.27
C SER A 566 -39.37 63.42 10.57
N PHE A 567 -38.31 63.43 11.35
CA PHE A 567 -38.24 64.14 12.62
C PHE A 567 -38.28 65.66 12.45
N ASN A 568 -37.96 66.16 11.27
CA ASN A 568 -37.96 67.60 10.98
C ASN A 568 -39.34 68.08 10.49
N TYR A 569 -40.27 67.17 10.25
CA TYR A 569 -41.60 67.55 9.77
C TYR A 569 -42.44 68.17 10.90
N SER A 570 -42.95 69.31 10.61
CA SER A 570 -43.95 69.97 11.44
C SER A 570 -45.05 70.52 10.51
N GLY A 571 -46.32 70.12 10.77
CA GLY A 571 -47.39 70.44 9.89
C GLY A 571 -48.64 69.58 10.13
N LEU A 572 -49.47 69.44 9.12
CA LEU A 572 -50.67 68.61 9.19
C LEU A 572 -50.46 67.32 8.35
N CYS A 573 -50.92 66.22 8.90
CA CYS A 573 -51.01 64.94 8.20
C CYS A 573 -52.37 64.33 8.26
N LYS A 574 -52.97 64.00 7.10
CA LYS A 574 -54.24 63.31 7.01
C LYS A 574 -54.12 61.83 7.30
N TYR A 575 -54.90 61.34 8.25
CA TYR A 575 -54.94 59.92 8.60
C TYR A 575 -56.38 59.49 9.05
N ASN A 576 -56.85 58.41 8.49
CA ASN A 576 -58.26 57.92 8.78
C ASN A 576 -59.33 59.01 8.79
N GLY A 577 -59.35 59.85 7.73
CA GLY A 577 -60.26 60.89 7.56
C GLY A 577 -59.95 62.20 8.33
N ASN A 578 -59.13 62.18 9.35
CA ASN A 578 -58.79 63.28 10.21
C ASN A 578 -57.42 63.93 9.82
N TRP A 579 -57.28 65.25 10.13
CA TRP A 579 -56.05 65.96 9.99
C TRP A 579 -55.37 66.13 11.35
N PHE A 580 -54.24 65.47 11.53
CA PHE A 580 -53.48 65.49 12.79
C PHE A 580 -52.36 66.51 12.74
N TYR A 581 -52.08 67.15 13.87
CA TYR A 581 -51.00 68.08 14.06
C TYR A 581 -49.74 67.31 14.42
N VAL A 582 -48.75 67.46 13.58
CA VAL A 582 -47.42 66.86 13.75
C VAL A 582 -46.41 67.96 14.07
N GLU A 583 -45.64 67.78 15.10
CA GLU A 583 -44.54 68.65 15.46
C GLU A 583 -43.27 67.83 15.72
N LYS A 584 -42.19 68.18 15.04
CA LYS A 584 -40.90 67.44 15.11
C LYS A 584 -41.12 65.92 14.87
N GLY A 585 -41.90 65.61 13.84
CA GLY A 585 -42.14 64.25 13.38
C GLY A 585 -43.13 63.46 14.22
N ALA A 586 -43.63 63.95 15.33
CA ALA A 586 -44.60 63.25 16.19
C ALA A 586 -45.95 64.03 16.27
N VAL A 587 -47.04 63.26 16.30
CA VAL A 587 -48.36 63.84 16.60
C VAL A 587 -48.33 64.39 18.02
N ARG A 588 -48.75 65.66 18.14
CA ARG A 588 -48.89 66.34 19.45
C ARG A 588 -50.33 66.62 19.72
N PHE A 589 -50.84 66.07 20.80
CA PHE A 589 -52.20 66.28 21.27
C PHE A 589 -52.35 67.59 22.10
N LYS A 590 -52.18 68.69 21.39
CA LYS A 590 -52.30 70.01 21.98
C LYS A 590 -53.24 70.91 21.16
N THR A 591 -53.80 71.94 21.81
CA THR A 591 -54.62 72.93 21.17
C THR A 591 -53.72 74.11 20.76
N THR A 592 -53.69 74.44 19.44
CA THR A 592 -52.75 75.39 18.85
C THR A 592 -53.24 75.83 17.46
N LEU A 593 -52.46 76.71 16.82
CA LEU A 593 -52.59 76.99 15.39
C LEU A 593 -51.45 76.34 14.59
N CYS A 594 -51.83 75.90 13.40
CA CYS A 594 -50.82 75.32 12.50
C CYS A 594 -50.96 75.89 11.08
N LYS A 595 -49.91 76.44 10.51
CA LYS A 595 -49.88 76.88 9.10
C LYS A 595 -49.65 75.70 8.20
N TYR A 596 -50.59 75.45 7.28
CA TYR A 596 -50.48 74.38 6.32
C TYR A 596 -51.10 74.76 4.98
N ASN A 597 -50.36 74.58 3.89
CA ASN A 597 -50.72 74.98 2.53
C ASN A 597 -51.33 76.44 2.50
N GLY A 598 -50.51 77.37 3.05
CA GLY A 598 -50.84 78.78 3.05
C GLY A 598 -51.92 79.23 4.07
N THR A 599 -52.66 78.31 4.67
CA THR A 599 -53.74 78.55 5.59
C THR A 599 -53.35 78.22 7.01
N TRP A 600 -53.83 79.07 8.01
CA TRP A 600 -53.70 78.79 9.42
C TRP A 600 -54.92 78.05 9.96
N TRP A 601 -54.71 76.84 10.45
CA TRP A 601 -55.72 75.96 10.92
C TRP A 601 -55.78 75.86 12.46
N TYR A 602 -57.00 75.80 13.00
CA TYR A 602 -57.18 75.55 14.42
C TYR A 602 -57.06 74.06 14.73
N ILE A 603 -56.24 73.75 15.64
CA ILE A 603 -55.97 72.44 16.15
C ILE A 603 -56.65 72.33 17.53
N ASN A 604 -57.48 71.36 17.70
CA ASN A 604 -58.10 71.00 19.00
C ASN A 604 -57.59 69.64 19.44
N ASN A 605 -56.88 69.58 20.56
CA ASN A 605 -56.28 68.34 21.04
C ASN A 605 -55.62 67.50 19.95
N GLY A 606 -54.73 68.12 19.15
CA GLY A 606 -53.95 67.50 18.10
C GLY A 606 -54.70 67.26 16.76
N VAL A 607 -55.96 67.59 16.62
CA VAL A 607 -56.76 67.35 15.39
C VAL A 607 -57.28 68.68 14.90
N VAL A 608 -57.36 68.86 13.57
CA VAL A 608 -57.92 70.05 12.96
C VAL A 608 -59.44 70.02 13.22
N ASN A 609 -59.95 71.07 13.84
CA ASN A 609 -61.37 71.23 14.02
C ASN A 609 -61.92 72.28 13.02
N PHE A 610 -62.60 71.82 11.97
CA PHE A 610 -63.08 72.64 10.86
C PHE A 610 -64.26 73.49 11.18
N SER A 611 -64.98 73.21 12.26
CA SER A 611 -66.18 73.91 12.63
C SER A 611 -66.01 74.96 13.73
N LYS A 612 -64.86 74.88 14.43
CA LYS A 612 -64.65 75.71 15.64
C LYS A 612 -64.52 77.20 15.31
N THR A 613 -65.25 77.97 16.09
CA THR A 613 -65.12 79.41 16.15
C THR A 613 -64.72 79.76 17.59
N THR A 614 -63.61 80.44 17.80
CA THR A 614 -63.00 80.67 19.13
C THR A 614 -61.78 81.58 19.02
N LEU A 615 -61.23 81.96 20.16
CA LEU A 615 -59.92 82.57 20.22
C LEU A 615 -58.87 81.46 20.50
N CYS A 616 -57.73 81.59 19.84
CA CYS A 616 -56.60 80.61 20.05
C CYS A 616 -55.31 81.34 20.24
N LYS A 617 -54.53 80.96 21.33
CA LYS A 617 -53.20 81.53 21.58
C LYS A 617 -52.15 80.79 20.72
N TYR A 618 -51.33 81.61 20.02
CA TYR A 618 -50.20 81.08 19.31
C TYR A 618 -49.00 82.04 19.40
N GLY A 619 -47.91 81.55 19.89
CA GLY A 619 -46.82 82.38 20.26
C GLY A 619 -47.18 83.42 21.33
N LYS A 620 -46.89 84.68 21.09
CA LYS A 620 -47.20 85.75 22.01
C LYS A 620 -48.60 86.35 21.81
N ASN A 621 -49.34 85.97 20.74
CA ASN A 621 -50.58 86.57 20.32
C ASN A 621 -51.75 85.58 20.44
N TRP A 622 -52.96 86.21 20.54
CA TRP A 622 -54.24 85.51 20.42
C TRP A 622 -54.87 85.83 19.09
N TYR A 623 -55.35 84.77 18.43
CA TYR A 623 -55.95 84.95 17.09
C TYR A 623 -57.41 84.50 17.10
N ALA A 624 -58.18 85.21 16.31
CA ALA A 624 -59.55 84.83 16.04
C ALA A 624 -59.65 83.70 15.08
N VAL A 625 -60.33 82.66 15.43
CA VAL A 625 -60.60 81.46 14.61
C VAL A 625 -62.11 81.47 14.23
N SER A 626 -62.38 81.29 12.95
CA SER A 626 -63.75 81.12 12.43
C SER A 626 -63.78 79.93 11.52
N LYS A 627 -64.72 79.01 11.76
CA LYS A 627 -64.82 77.72 11.00
C LYS A 627 -63.50 77.07 10.81
N GLY A 628 -62.74 76.94 11.92
CA GLY A 628 -61.50 76.24 11.98
C GLY A 628 -60.31 76.93 11.35
N LYS A 629 -60.40 78.12 10.83
CA LYS A 629 -59.31 78.90 10.20
C LYS A 629 -59.10 80.19 10.92
N VAL A 630 -57.89 80.68 10.92
CA VAL A 630 -57.57 82.00 11.42
C VAL A 630 -58.30 83.00 10.52
N ALA A 631 -59.17 83.86 11.12
CA ALA A 631 -59.99 84.91 10.43
C ALA A 631 -59.19 86.23 10.36
N TRP A 632 -58.29 86.35 9.45
CA TRP A 632 -57.41 87.53 9.31
C TRP A 632 -58.10 88.82 9.04
N ASN A 633 -59.27 88.73 8.40
CA ASN A 633 -60.11 89.92 8.09
C ASN A 633 -61.13 90.31 9.16
N TYR A 634 -61.18 89.48 10.21
CA TYR A 634 -62.17 89.72 11.27
C TYR A 634 -61.76 90.84 12.16
N THR A 635 -62.68 91.82 12.33
CA THR A 635 -62.61 92.89 13.30
C THR A 635 -63.88 92.99 14.00
N GLY A 636 -63.96 92.99 15.32
CA GLY A 636 -65.11 92.96 16.15
C GLY A 636 -64.85 92.40 17.55
N TYR A 637 -65.86 91.94 18.25
CA TYR A 637 -65.68 91.31 19.54
C TYR A 637 -65.97 89.79 19.44
N MET A 638 -65.17 89.00 20.11
CA MET A 638 -65.34 87.55 20.17
C MET A 638 -65.30 87.11 21.63
N ASN A 639 -66.32 86.26 22.01
CA ASN A 639 -66.39 85.68 23.35
C ASN A 639 -65.39 84.49 23.50
N TYR A 640 -64.67 84.50 24.58
CA TYR A 640 -63.79 83.38 24.98
C TYR A 640 -63.82 83.21 26.49
N ASN A 641 -64.22 82.08 26.99
CA ASN A 641 -64.38 81.72 28.39
C ASN A 641 -65.23 82.80 29.17
N GLY A 642 -66.36 83.22 28.57
CA GLY A 642 -67.28 84.14 29.19
C GLY A 642 -66.90 85.61 29.13
N LYS A 643 -65.70 85.94 28.53
CA LYS A 643 -65.24 87.36 28.33
C LYS A 643 -65.18 87.72 26.86
N ASN A 644 -65.55 88.96 26.54
CA ASN A 644 -65.49 89.48 25.21
C ASN A 644 -64.16 90.16 24.97
N TYR A 645 -63.46 89.78 23.93
CA TYR A 645 -62.17 90.31 23.55
C TYR A 645 -62.31 91.12 22.22
N LYS A 646 -61.68 92.29 22.17
CA LYS A 646 -61.61 93.03 20.96
C LYS A 646 -60.56 92.39 20.00
N VAL A 647 -60.98 92.06 18.80
CA VAL A 647 -60.18 91.58 17.73
C VAL A 647 -60.04 92.58 16.63
N VAL A 648 -58.84 92.85 16.14
CA VAL A 648 -58.54 93.68 15.01
C VAL A 648 -57.71 92.96 14.00
N LYS A 649 -58.23 92.83 12.75
CA LYS A 649 -57.55 92.06 11.70
C LYS A 649 -57.05 90.70 12.18
N GLY A 650 -58.00 89.96 12.81
CA GLY A 650 -57.75 88.57 13.29
C GLY A 650 -56.89 88.47 14.56
N ILE A 651 -56.36 89.51 15.14
CA ILE A 651 -55.50 89.51 16.32
C ILE A 651 -56.24 90.18 17.49
N VAL A 652 -56.24 89.49 18.67
CA VAL A 652 -56.80 90.07 19.89
C VAL A 652 -55.93 91.29 20.33
N LYS A 653 -56.61 92.32 20.70
CA LYS A 653 -55.98 93.48 21.32
C LYS A 653 -56.42 93.51 22.78
N PHE A 654 -55.51 93.38 23.67
CA PHE A 654 -55.62 93.46 25.09
C PHE A 654 -55.67 94.92 25.55
#